data_c1cb9f4cad2069188515c97734b2e49f
#
_entry.id   c1cb9f4cad2069188515c97734b2e49f
#
_cell.length_a   1.000
_cell.length_b   1.000
_cell.length_c   1.000
_cell.angle_alpha   90.00
_cell.angle_beta   90.00
_cell.angle_gamma   90.00
#
_symmetry.space_group_name_H-M   'P 1'
#
loop_
_entity.id
_entity.type
_entity.pdbx_description
1 polymer ?
#
loop_
_entity_poly.entity_id
_entity_poly.type
_entity_poly.pdbx_seq_one_letter_code
_entity_poly.pdbx_strand_id
1 'polypeptide(L)'
;MWTWVLWIFPLLFKLSLTALPAKPENISCVLYYNKNMTCTWSPEKESSPTTYTVKLTYSYGKYNRICEANSTTGASCYFLFPLVIPPDNCSIEVKAQNKDGVIKSDTTYWYLDDIVKTEPPEILSVKPVLGIKRMIQIHWKTHEIFPPGTCLDYMLRYRTINSTHWVEIKFESNYPAYNLTDLQAFTEYVIALRFMTIDSRFWSDWSQEKVGMTEEEAPHGLNLWRILRPAEMDGMRTVRLLWKKARGAPVLEKILGYNIWYFPENNIHHNETRNTTNQQLDLHLSNETYWVFVTAYNSLGESPGARLRISATQEKPFRCIEVVQAYRLKDQLVVEWKSTVPEVNKWMIEWFPDLNPELSAFSWESVSQARNWTIEQDKLKPLWCYNISVYPILQDRVGEPYSIQTYSEEGIPTEGPEAKVENIGVRTATITWKEIPKSQRNGFISNYTIFYQAEGGKEFSKTMNSGILQYDLKSLTRKTYYTVRVMASTKAGGFNGTEINFKTFSISIMEIILITSLVGGGLLMLIILTVASNLKKPNRLTHLCCPHVPNPAESSIASWHGDNLKDKLNLKEFDDSVNTEEDQILKPCPAPTDLIDKLVVNFENFLEEISTEEAGKSQKTFLGGETNEYVTSPNRPGCAPWESFEGPQTSTEIPSRKPQDTTEICSEAVEQLYYSDQSLGSNHVSEEGTPNPYLKNSVTTREFLVHEKVPEQIKEEF
;
A
#
# COMPACT_ATOMS: atom_id res chain seq x y z
N MET A 1 84.67 53.67 -21.32
CA MET A 1 84.96 52.77 -22.46
C MET A 1 83.64 52.12 -22.85
N TRP A 2 83.11 52.59 -23.74
CA TRP A 2 82.32 52.42 -24.97
C TRP A 2 81.67 51.03 -25.03
N THR A 3 80.36 50.99 -24.84
CA THR A 3 79.48 49.88 -25.23
C THR A 3 78.43 50.43 -26.22
N TRP A 4 78.53 49.94 -27.42
CA TRP A 4 77.60 50.17 -28.53
C TRP A 4 76.31 49.39 -28.28
N VAL A 5 75.16 50.07 -28.13
CA VAL A 5 73.84 49.43 -28.10
C VAL A 5 73.34 49.47 -29.56
N LEU A 6 73.37 48.33 -30.15
CA LEU A 6 72.69 48.04 -31.41
C LEU A 6 71.19 47.85 -31.14
N TRP A 7 70.41 48.83 -31.58
CA TRP A 7 68.99 48.73 -31.73
C TRP A 7 68.68 47.89 -32.99
N ILE A 8 68.34 46.62 -32.80
CA ILE A 8 67.72 45.79 -33.81
C ILE A 8 66.22 45.97 -33.70
N PHE A 9 65.63 46.75 -34.64
CA PHE A 9 64.20 46.79 -34.88
C PHE A 9 63.77 45.42 -35.41
N PRO A 10 62.89 44.67 -34.76
CA PRO A 10 62.26 43.54 -35.40
C PRO A 10 61.25 44.10 -36.39
N LEU A 11 61.58 44.04 -37.69
CA LEU A 11 60.62 44.06 -38.75
C LEU A 11 59.62 42.94 -38.54
N LEU A 12 58.49 43.29 -37.90
CA LEU A 12 57.32 42.43 -37.89
C LEU A 12 56.81 42.29 -39.33
N PHE A 13 57.39 41.35 -40.09
CA PHE A 13 56.70 40.77 -41.20
C PHE A 13 55.48 40.05 -40.60
N LYS A 14 54.31 40.71 -40.67
CA LYS A 14 53.04 39.98 -40.69
C LYS A 14 53.12 39.02 -41.85
N LEU A 15 53.61 37.80 -41.65
CA LEU A 15 53.29 36.69 -42.50
C LEU A 15 51.77 36.58 -42.40
N SER A 16 51.07 37.22 -43.35
CA SER A 16 49.69 36.90 -43.66
C SER A 16 49.74 35.45 -44.14
N LEU A 17 49.47 34.52 -43.25
CA LEU A 17 49.19 33.17 -43.60
C LEU A 17 47.98 33.23 -44.54
N THR A 18 48.25 33.21 -45.85
CA THR A 18 47.22 33.02 -46.85
C THR A 18 46.65 31.62 -46.68
N ALA A 19 45.51 31.55 -46.07
CA ALA A 19 44.83 30.27 -45.87
C ALA A 19 43.76 30.09 -46.96
N LEU A 20 44.05 29.22 -47.90
CA LEU A 20 43.03 28.78 -48.86
C LEU A 20 41.81 28.28 -48.07
N PRO A 21 40.61 28.39 -48.64
CA PRO A 21 39.41 27.82 -48.01
C PRO A 21 39.56 26.30 -47.92
N ALA A 22 38.95 25.71 -46.88
CA ALA A 22 38.92 24.26 -46.76
C ALA A 22 38.16 23.62 -47.93
N LYS A 23 38.60 22.46 -48.37
CA LYS A 23 37.89 21.70 -49.40
C LYS A 23 36.52 21.31 -48.85
N PRO A 24 35.41 21.67 -49.54
CA PRO A 24 34.09 21.20 -49.15
C PRO A 24 33.98 19.66 -49.28
N GLU A 25 33.66 19.00 -48.18
CA GLU A 25 33.54 17.55 -48.09
C GLU A 25 32.20 17.15 -47.48
N ASN A 26 31.88 15.87 -47.42
CA ASN A 26 30.66 15.32 -46.84
C ASN A 26 29.39 16.01 -47.36
N ILE A 27 29.31 16.22 -48.66
CA ILE A 27 28.13 16.86 -49.29
C ILE A 27 26.94 15.93 -49.07
N SER A 28 25.87 16.45 -48.45
CA SER A 28 24.61 15.77 -48.23
C SER A 28 23.46 16.63 -48.73
N CYS A 29 22.56 16.04 -49.50
CA CYS A 29 21.43 16.74 -50.09
C CYS A 29 20.13 16.06 -49.72
N VAL A 30 19.08 16.88 -49.48
CA VAL A 30 17.71 16.44 -49.23
C VAL A 30 16.79 17.21 -50.16
N LEU A 31 15.99 16.49 -50.93
CA LEU A 31 14.96 17.06 -51.79
C LEU A 31 13.62 17.03 -51.03
N TYR A 32 13.18 18.18 -50.57
CA TYR A 32 11.84 18.34 -50.02
C TYR A 32 10.83 18.39 -51.16
N TYR A 33 9.96 17.38 -51.19
CA TYR A 33 9.00 17.22 -52.27
C TYR A 33 8.18 18.51 -52.53
N ASN A 34 8.10 18.96 -53.78
CA ASN A 34 7.41 20.18 -54.20
C ASN A 34 7.85 21.51 -53.56
N LYS A 35 8.94 21.53 -52.81
CA LYS A 35 9.41 22.74 -52.11
C LYS A 35 10.78 23.18 -52.59
N ASN A 36 11.81 22.52 -52.15
CA ASN A 36 13.19 22.88 -52.44
C ASN A 36 14.13 21.68 -52.28
N MET A 37 15.32 21.83 -52.77
CA MET A 37 16.42 20.92 -52.49
C MET A 37 17.44 21.67 -51.60
N THR A 38 17.81 21.10 -50.50
CA THR A 38 18.81 21.65 -49.60
C THR A 38 20.05 20.78 -49.59
N CYS A 39 21.20 21.38 -49.84
CA CYS A 39 22.48 20.70 -49.75
C CYS A 39 23.33 21.32 -48.64
N THR A 40 24.00 20.48 -47.88
CA THR A 40 24.94 20.86 -46.81
C THR A 40 26.30 20.20 -47.03
N TRP A 41 27.33 20.78 -46.50
CA TRP A 41 28.71 20.27 -46.62
C TRP A 41 29.53 20.64 -45.38
N SER A 42 30.78 20.08 -45.26
CA SER A 42 31.75 20.41 -44.22
C SER A 42 32.94 21.18 -44.85
N PRO A 43 33.61 22.07 -44.08
CA PRO A 43 33.29 22.51 -42.71
C PRO A 43 32.13 23.49 -42.69
N GLU A 44 31.34 23.48 -41.65
CA GLU A 44 30.19 24.40 -41.48
C GLU A 44 30.61 25.86 -41.24
N LYS A 45 31.83 26.08 -40.72
CA LYS A 45 32.38 27.40 -40.39
C LYS A 45 33.83 27.47 -40.79
N GLU A 46 34.18 28.51 -41.49
CA GLU A 46 35.54 28.86 -41.92
C GLU A 46 36.14 29.95 -41.03
N SER A 47 37.45 29.94 -40.85
CA SER A 47 38.18 30.94 -40.08
C SER A 47 38.30 32.29 -40.77
N SER A 48 38.08 32.33 -42.11
CA SER A 48 38.06 33.54 -42.95
C SER A 48 36.77 33.65 -43.73
N PRO A 49 36.28 34.83 -44.09
CA PRO A 49 35.11 35.03 -44.89
C PRO A 49 35.21 34.28 -46.22
N THR A 50 34.40 33.23 -46.40
CA THR A 50 34.38 32.35 -47.54
C THR A 50 33.02 32.40 -48.20
N THR A 51 32.98 32.54 -49.54
CA THR A 51 31.78 32.40 -50.33
C THR A 51 31.74 31.02 -50.96
N TYR A 52 30.56 30.43 -50.94
CA TYR A 52 30.34 29.10 -51.58
C TYR A 52 29.45 29.27 -52.77
N THR A 53 29.82 28.64 -53.89
CA THR A 53 29.01 28.55 -55.10
C THR A 53 28.70 27.06 -55.32
N VAL A 54 27.47 26.68 -55.19
CA VAL A 54 27.01 25.30 -55.39
C VAL A 54 26.43 25.20 -56.78
N LYS A 55 26.99 24.35 -57.63
CA LYS A 55 26.52 24.08 -59.00
C LYS A 55 25.80 22.75 -59.02
N LEU A 56 24.50 22.77 -59.23
CA LEU A 56 23.65 21.62 -59.53
C LEU A 56 23.53 21.45 -61.07
N THR A 57 23.86 20.26 -61.57
CA THR A 57 23.72 19.91 -62.97
C THR A 57 22.86 18.66 -63.11
N TYR A 58 21.77 18.68 -63.89
CA TYR A 58 20.84 17.57 -64.06
C TYR A 58 20.39 17.41 -65.49
N SER A 59 19.65 16.35 -65.83
CA SER A 59 19.22 15.97 -67.13
C SER A 59 20.38 15.86 -68.12
N TYR A 60 21.38 15.02 -67.76
CA TYR A 60 22.55 14.75 -68.60
C TYR A 60 23.32 16.01 -69.04
N GLY A 61 23.43 16.99 -68.13
CA GLY A 61 24.19 18.22 -68.39
C GLY A 61 23.44 19.31 -69.12
N LYS A 62 22.17 19.11 -69.46
CA LYS A 62 21.38 20.13 -70.21
C LYS A 62 21.00 21.35 -69.39
N TYR A 63 20.82 21.12 -68.03
CA TYR A 63 20.36 22.17 -67.14
C TYR A 63 21.35 22.34 -65.99
N ASN A 64 21.73 23.61 -65.74
CA ASN A 64 22.59 23.98 -64.61
C ASN A 64 21.88 24.99 -63.74
N ARG A 65 21.98 24.81 -62.41
CA ARG A 65 21.54 25.79 -61.41
C ARG A 65 22.70 26.13 -60.53
N ILE A 66 22.74 27.35 -60.06
CA ILE A 66 23.77 27.88 -59.20
C ILE A 66 23.08 28.49 -57.98
N CYS A 67 23.57 28.14 -56.81
CA CYS A 67 23.18 28.74 -55.56
C CYS A 67 24.44 29.30 -54.88
N GLU A 68 24.33 30.48 -54.31
CA GLU A 68 25.42 31.14 -53.60
C GLU A 68 25.10 31.19 -52.11
N ALA A 69 26.07 30.83 -51.31
CA ALA A 69 25.99 30.86 -49.84
C ALA A 69 27.27 31.48 -49.26
N ASN A 70 27.13 32.16 -48.15
CA ASN A 70 28.25 32.80 -47.48
C ASN A 70 28.57 32.06 -46.16
N SER A 71 29.82 32.13 -45.74
CA SER A 71 30.26 31.54 -44.44
C SER A 71 29.47 32.05 -43.22
N THR A 72 28.83 33.21 -43.35
CA THR A 72 27.97 33.79 -42.30
C THR A 72 26.59 33.12 -42.18
N THR A 73 26.10 32.50 -43.30
CA THR A 73 24.80 31.83 -43.37
C THR A 73 24.89 30.31 -43.13
N GLY A 74 26.10 29.80 -42.92
CA GLY A 74 26.38 28.39 -42.80
C GLY A 74 26.62 27.66 -44.11
N ALA A 75 27.11 26.45 -44.05
CA ALA A 75 27.43 25.61 -45.22
C ALA A 75 26.16 24.94 -45.76
N SER A 76 25.22 25.74 -46.28
CA SER A 76 23.97 25.24 -46.86
C SER A 76 23.49 26.06 -48.03
N CYS A 77 22.81 25.42 -48.97
CA CYS A 77 22.27 26.04 -50.17
C CYS A 77 20.89 25.49 -50.50
N TYR A 78 20.02 26.38 -51.04
CA TYR A 78 18.64 26.04 -51.38
C TYR A 78 18.39 26.20 -52.88
N PHE A 79 17.81 25.17 -53.48
CA PHE A 79 17.34 25.22 -54.87
C PHE A 79 15.81 25.12 -54.90
N LEU A 80 15.12 26.14 -55.39
CA LEU A 80 13.66 26.20 -55.38
C LEU A 80 13.04 25.30 -56.47
N PHE A 81 11.91 24.69 -56.16
CA PHE A 81 11.05 23.99 -57.11
C PHE A 81 10.40 24.98 -58.13
N PRO A 82 10.14 24.64 -59.44
CA PRO A 82 10.03 23.29 -60.00
C PRO A 82 11.32 22.84 -60.75
N LEU A 83 12.46 23.22 -60.31
CA LEU A 83 13.72 23.07 -61.04
C LEU A 83 14.38 21.70 -60.85
N VAL A 84 13.87 20.90 -59.94
CA VAL A 84 14.37 19.56 -59.64
C VAL A 84 13.19 18.59 -59.69
N ILE A 85 13.15 17.74 -60.70
CA ILE A 85 12.04 16.80 -60.94
C ILE A 85 12.58 15.37 -60.86
N PRO A 86 12.12 14.53 -59.96
CA PRO A 86 12.41 13.10 -59.99
C PRO A 86 11.72 12.42 -61.20
N PRO A 87 12.24 11.31 -61.72
CA PRO A 87 13.42 10.55 -61.36
C PRO A 87 14.68 10.94 -62.18
N ASP A 88 15.33 12.01 -61.91
CA ASP A 88 16.52 12.45 -62.68
C ASP A 88 17.82 12.32 -61.85
N ASN A 89 18.91 12.09 -62.55
CA ASN A 89 20.24 12.10 -62.00
C ASN A 89 20.79 13.53 -61.98
N CYS A 90 21.36 13.90 -60.83
CA CYS A 90 22.05 15.18 -60.73
C CYS A 90 23.47 15.01 -60.22
N SER A 91 24.32 15.99 -60.55
CA SER A 91 25.64 16.12 -60.00
C SER A 91 25.79 17.46 -59.31
N ILE A 92 26.50 17.45 -58.20
CA ILE A 92 26.73 18.62 -57.35
C ILE A 92 28.21 18.84 -57.18
N GLU A 93 28.65 20.07 -57.41
CA GLU A 93 30.00 20.58 -57.18
C GLU A 93 29.87 21.81 -56.27
N VAL A 94 30.63 21.85 -55.17
CA VAL A 94 30.70 23.01 -54.31
C VAL A 94 32.05 23.69 -54.48
N LYS A 95 32.04 24.96 -54.82
CA LYS A 95 33.22 25.80 -54.97
C LYS A 95 33.28 26.72 -53.74
N ALA A 96 34.36 26.65 -52.97
CA ALA A 96 34.66 27.56 -51.90
C ALA A 96 35.68 28.63 -52.38
N GLN A 97 35.44 29.89 -52.10
CA GLN A 97 36.27 30.99 -52.51
C GLN A 97 36.42 32.00 -51.39
N ASN A 98 37.67 32.32 -51.06
CA ASN A 98 38.04 33.43 -50.18
C ASN A 98 39.02 34.38 -50.89
N LYS A 99 39.54 35.37 -50.21
CA LYS A 99 40.51 36.33 -50.75
C LYS A 99 41.84 35.69 -51.20
N ASP A 100 42.16 34.48 -50.65
CA ASP A 100 43.46 33.84 -50.84
C ASP A 100 43.39 32.76 -51.95
N GLY A 101 42.17 32.35 -52.40
CA GLY A 101 42.03 31.41 -53.50
C GLY A 101 40.69 30.69 -53.56
N VAL A 102 40.69 29.67 -54.43
CA VAL A 102 39.50 28.89 -54.75
C VAL A 102 39.80 27.40 -54.61
N ILE A 103 38.95 26.67 -53.95
CA ILE A 103 39.00 25.20 -53.93
C ILE A 103 37.61 24.67 -54.29
N LYS A 104 37.58 23.54 -54.99
CA LYS A 104 36.38 22.84 -55.36
C LYS A 104 36.27 21.51 -54.65
N SER A 105 35.05 21.07 -54.34
CA SER A 105 34.75 19.71 -53.91
C SER A 105 34.96 18.73 -55.07
N ASP A 106 35.02 17.46 -54.73
CA ASP A 106 34.75 16.42 -55.71
C ASP A 106 33.30 16.51 -56.17
N THR A 107 33.05 16.15 -57.42
CA THR A 107 31.69 16.12 -57.98
C THR A 107 30.95 14.91 -57.41
N THR A 108 29.86 15.13 -56.70
CA THR A 108 28.99 14.06 -56.18
C THR A 108 27.81 13.84 -57.10
N TYR A 109 27.40 12.56 -57.24
CA TYR A 109 26.27 12.17 -58.08
C TYR A 109 25.14 11.67 -57.19
N TRP A 110 23.96 12.14 -57.53
CA TRP A 110 22.76 11.87 -56.74
C TRP A 110 21.64 11.41 -57.65
N TYR A 111 20.93 10.34 -57.21
CA TYR A 111 19.63 9.99 -57.79
C TYR A 111 18.56 10.67 -56.93
N LEU A 112 17.70 11.46 -57.58
CA LEU A 112 16.81 12.36 -56.85
C LEU A 112 15.77 11.61 -55.98
N ASP A 113 15.30 10.45 -56.46
CA ASP A 113 14.36 9.63 -55.71
C ASP A 113 14.95 9.11 -54.38
N ASP A 114 16.29 8.84 -54.36
CA ASP A 114 16.99 8.37 -53.14
C ASP A 114 17.00 9.42 -52.02
N ILE A 115 16.87 10.69 -52.37
CA ILE A 115 17.03 11.83 -51.47
C ILE A 115 15.75 12.63 -51.23
N VAL A 116 14.61 12.09 -51.66
CA VAL A 116 13.30 12.74 -51.48
C VAL A 116 12.89 12.62 -50.01
N LYS A 117 12.57 13.75 -49.39
CA LYS A 117 11.87 13.82 -48.09
C LYS A 117 10.46 14.35 -48.37
N THR A 118 9.47 13.51 -48.11
CA THR A 118 8.05 13.81 -48.26
C THR A 118 7.53 14.68 -47.12
N GLU A 119 6.40 15.35 -47.31
CA GLU A 119 5.68 16.01 -46.21
C GLU A 119 5.05 14.98 -45.29
N PRO A 120 4.88 15.31 -43.98
CA PRO A 120 4.21 14.38 -43.04
C PRO A 120 2.77 14.11 -43.52
N PRO A 121 2.29 12.88 -43.36
CA PRO A 121 0.91 12.54 -43.73
C PRO A 121 -0.06 13.22 -42.74
N GLU A 122 -1.27 13.51 -43.20
CA GLU A 122 -2.34 14.03 -42.36
C GLU A 122 -3.26 12.88 -41.91
N ILE A 123 -3.33 12.59 -40.63
CA ILE A 123 -4.26 11.60 -40.09
C ILE A 123 -5.68 12.19 -40.12
N LEU A 124 -6.55 11.63 -40.98
CA LEU A 124 -7.93 12.06 -41.12
C LEU A 124 -8.81 11.58 -39.98
N SER A 125 -8.74 10.29 -39.68
CA SER A 125 -9.56 9.70 -38.63
C SER A 125 -8.84 8.57 -37.91
N VAL A 126 -9.16 8.45 -36.60
CA VAL A 126 -8.74 7.37 -35.73
C VAL A 126 -10.01 6.89 -35.03
N LYS A 127 -10.55 5.74 -35.44
CA LYS A 127 -11.86 5.27 -35.01
C LYS A 127 -11.81 3.80 -34.56
N PRO A 128 -12.61 3.40 -33.56
CA PRO A 128 -12.79 1.99 -33.25
C PRO A 128 -13.41 1.26 -34.45
N VAL A 129 -13.13 -0.02 -34.58
CA VAL A 129 -13.76 -0.89 -35.57
C VAL A 129 -14.94 -1.58 -34.89
N LEU A 130 -16.15 -1.28 -35.35
CA LEU A 130 -17.38 -1.81 -34.80
C LEU A 130 -17.36 -3.34 -34.71
N GLY A 131 -17.60 -3.87 -33.52
CA GLY A 131 -17.57 -5.30 -33.24
C GLY A 131 -16.18 -5.90 -32.96
N ILE A 132 -15.10 -5.14 -33.14
CA ILE A 132 -13.74 -5.59 -32.85
C ILE A 132 -13.14 -4.73 -31.72
N LYS A 133 -13.29 -5.21 -30.51
CA LYS A 133 -13.07 -4.46 -29.24
C LYS A 133 -11.67 -3.88 -29.05
N ARG A 134 -10.65 -4.50 -29.62
CA ARG A 134 -9.23 -4.22 -29.38
C ARG A 134 -8.51 -3.74 -30.63
N MET A 135 -9.23 -3.04 -31.52
CA MET A 135 -8.73 -2.56 -32.79
C MET A 135 -9.12 -1.11 -33.01
N ILE A 136 -8.21 -0.35 -33.55
CA ILE A 136 -8.44 1.01 -34.08
C ILE A 136 -8.08 1.03 -35.51
N GLN A 137 -8.95 1.58 -36.36
CA GLN A 137 -8.69 1.87 -37.73
C GLN A 137 -8.23 3.32 -37.89
N ILE A 138 -7.12 3.49 -38.58
CA ILE A 138 -6.47 4.77 -38.80
C ILE A 138 -6.56 5.04 -40.32
N HIS A 139 -7.10 6.20 -40.70
CA HIS A 139 -7.11 6.69 -42.06
C HIS A 139 -6.31 7.99 -42.15
N TRP A 140 -5.53 8.10 -43.20
CA TRP A 140 -4.72 9.29 -43.46
C TRP A 140 -4.77 9.67 -44.92
N LYS A 141 -4.21 10.82 -45.26
CA LYS A 141 -3.88 11.22 -46.65
C LYS A 141 -2.44 11.69 -46.69
N THR A 142 -1.81 11.52 -47.82
CA THR A 142 -0.54 12.14 -48.19
C THR A 142 -0.82 13.42 -48.97
N HIS A 143 0.05 14.40 -48.84
CA HIS A 143 -0.06 15.63 -49.65
C HIS A 143 0.41 15.43 -51.06
N GLU A 144 1.27 14.45 -51.31
CA GLU A 144 1.77 14.05 -52.61
C GLU A 144 0.79 13.10 -53.29
N ILE A 145 0.70 13.25 -54.62
CA ILE A 145 -0.12 12.37 -55.46
C ILE A 145 0.81 11.29 -56.01
N PHE A 146 0.69 10.09 -55.50
CA PHE A 146 1.39 8.93 -56.03
C PHE A 146 0.50 8.18 -57.01
N PRO A 147 1.10 7.50 -58.05
CA PRO A 147 0.34 6.62 -58.92
C PRO A 147 -0.45 5.58 -58.12
N PRO A 148 -1.66 5.22 -58.56
CA PRO A 148 -2.45 4.17 -57.89
C PRO A 148 -1.65 2.88 -57.80
N GLY A 149 -1.63 2.28 -56.59
CA GLY A 149 -0.90 1.03 -56.33
C GLY A 149 0.57 1.20 -55.93
N THR A 150 1.09 2.45 -55.85
CA THR A 150 2.42 2.68 -55.31
C THR A 150 2.47 2.22 -53.84
N CYS A 151 3.39 1.30 -53.57
CA CYS A 151 3.65 0.87 -52.22
C CYS A 151 4.57 1.87 -51.49
N LEU A 152 4.23 2.27 -50.30
CA LEU A 152 4.99 3.21 -49.48
C LEU A 152 5.34 2.58 -48.16
N ASP A 153 6.52 2.92 -47.67
CA ASP A 153 6.97 2.53 -46.31
C ASP A 153 6.38 3.47 -45.26
N TYR A 154 5.68 2.93 -44.32
CA TYR A 154 5.10 3.68 -43.21
C TYR A 154 5.72 3.26 -41.89
N MET A 155 5.80 4.21 -40.98
CA MET A 155 6.11 3.96 -39.57
C MET A 155 5.06 4.65 -38.71
N LEU A 156 4.34 3.84 -37.94
CA LEU A 156 3.32 4.27 -36.98
C LEU A 156 3.88 4.19 -35.60
N ARG A 157 3.68 5.21 -34.79
CA ARG A 157 3.93 5.16 -33.35
C ARG A 157 2.64 5.41 -32.59
N TYR A 158 2.49 4.69 -31.49
CA TYR A 158 1.33 4.86 -30.61
C TYR A 158 1.72 4.68 -29.15
N ARG A 159 0.94 5.29 -28.29
CA ARG A 159 1.02 5.13 -26.81
C ARG A 159 -0.34 5.34 -26.21
N THR A 160 -0.60 4.80 -25.02
CA THR A 160 -1.78 5.20 -24.23
C THR A 160 -1.61 6.64 -23.76
N ILE A 161 -2.72 7.38 -23.59
CA ILE A 161 -2.69 8.80 -23.24
C ILE A 161 -1.88 9.08 -21.96
N ASN A 162 -1.88 8.14 -21.00
CA ASN A 162 -1.19 8.25 -19.72
C ASN A 162 0.26 7.74 -19.73
N SER A 163 0.74 7.21 -20.85
CA SER A 163 2.10 6.68 -21.01
C SER A 163 3.00 7.68 -21.71
N THR A 164 4.27 7.72 -21.31
CA THR A 164 5.32 8.46 -22.03
C THR A 164 6.06 7.58 -23.03
N HIS A 165 5.89 6.26 -22.95
CA HIS A 165 6.60 5.31 -23.78
C HIS A 165 5.87 5.07 -25.11
N TRP A 166 6.58 5.28 -26.25
CA TRP A 166 6.08 5.02 -27.59
C TRP A 166 6.39 3.60 -28.04
N VAL A 167 5.40 2.99 -28.70
CA VAL A 167 5.57 1.74 -29.45
C VAL A 167 5.58 2.09 -30.92
N GLU A 168 6.55 1.58 -31.69
CA GLU A 168 6.70 1.86 -33.12
C GLU A 168 6.49 0.59 -33.96
N ILE A 169 5.76 0.71 -35.05
CA ILE A 169 5.48 -0.37 -36.01
C ILE A 169 5.83 0.11 -37.41
N LYS A 170 6.70 -0.64 -38.10
CA LYS A 170 6.99 -0.41 -39.52
C LYS A 170 6.11 -1.35 -40.38
N PHE A 171 5.51 -0.82 -41.45
CA PHE A 171 4.72 -1.59 -42.39
C PHE A 171 4.75 -0.93 -43.76
N GLU A 172 4.49 -1.70 -44.80
CA GLU A 172 4.31 -1.25 -46.18
C GLU A 172 2.82 -1.24 -46.51
N SER A 173 2.36 -0.22 -47.21
CA SER A 173 0.98 -0.14 -47.67
C SER A 173 0.83 0.66 -48.96
N ASN A 174 -0.09 0.20 -49.78
CA ASN A 174 -0.58 0.92 -50.96
C ASN A 174 -1.94 1.60 -50.71
N TYR A 175 -2.51 1.42 -49.52
CA TYR A 175 -3.76 2.05 -49.09
C TYR A 175 -3.51 3.00 -47.90
N PRO A 176 -4.20 4.15 -47.87
CA PRO A 176 -4.03 5.11 -46.79
C PRO A 176 -4.84 4.74 -45.52
N ALA A 177 -4.80 3.47 -45.14
CA ALA A 177 -5.46 2.97 -43.96
C ALA A 177 -4.65 1.84 -43.30
N TYR A 178 -4.73 1.76 -41.97
CA TYR A 178 -4.12 0.70 -41.17
C TYR A 178 -5.02 0.31 -40.01
N ASN A 179 -5.11 -1.00 -39.75
CA ASN A 179 -5.83 -1.54 -38.61
C ASN A 179 -4.82 -1.90 -37.51
N LEU A 180 -4.77 -1.10 -36.44
CA LEU A 180 -3.93 -1.31 -35.28
C LEU A 180 -4.64 -2.26 -34.35
N THR A 181 -4.08 -3.47 -34.17
CA THR A 181 -4.63 -4.58 -33.37
C THR A 181 -3.93 -4.73 -32.02
N ASP A 182 -4.39 -5.69 -31.21
CA ASP A 182 -3.80 -6.09 -29.90
C ASP A 182 -3.76 -4.96 -28.87
N LEU A 183 -4.69 -4.03 -28.99
CA LEU A 183 -4.86 -2.92 -28.07
C LEU A 183 -5.66 -3.35 -26.83
N GLN A 184 -5.62 -2.51 -25.80
CA GLN A 184 -6.52 -2.66 -24.66
C GLN A 184 -7.90 -2.10 -25.01
N ALA A 185 -8.97 -2.75 -24.56
CA ALA A 185 -10.33 -2.25 -24.74
C ALA A 185 -10.56 -0.97 -23.91
N PHE A 186 -11.50 -0.15 -24.34
CA PHE A 186 -11.91 1.10 -23.67
C PHE A 186 -10.72 2.00 -23.26
N THR A 187 -9.75 2.13 -24.17
CA THR A 187 -8.49 2.84 -23.89
C THR A 187 -8.22 3.88 -24.97
N GLU A 188 -7.84 5.07 -24.54
CA GLU A 188 -7.42 6.15 -25.43
C GLU A 188 -5.95 6.00 -25.80
N TYR A 189 -5.70 6.09 -27.12
CA TYR A 189 -4.38 6.03 -27.71
C TYR A 189 -4.05 7.31 -28.47
N VAL A 190 -2.84 7.78 -28.29
CA VAL A 190 -2.24 8.86 -29.08
C VAL A 190 -1.43 8.21 -30.18
N ILE A 191 -1.66 8.65 -31.43
CA ILE A 191 -1.12 8.04 -32.63
C ILE A 191 -0.46 9.11 -33.50
N ALA A 192 0.71 8.80 -34.08
CA ALA A 192 1.36 9.59 -35.09
C ALA A 192 1.96 8.67 -36.14
N LEU A 193 2.07 9.19 -37.39
CA LEU A 193 2.47 8.45 -38.56
C LEU A 193 3.52 9.23 -39.32
N ARG A 194 4.48 8.54 -39.93
CA ARG A 194 5.41 9.08 -40.96
C ARG A 194 5.58 8.07 -42.06
N PHE A 195 6.02 8.52 -43.21
CA PHE A 195 6.25 7.63 -44.34
C PHE A 195 7.46 8.04 -45.19
N MET A 196 7.90 7.16 -46.04
CA MET A 196 8.88 7.44 -47.10
C MET A 196 8.52 6.63 -48.35
N THR A 197 9.02 7.07 -49.50
CA THR A 197 9.00 6.26 -50.72
C THR A 197 10.03 5.14 -50.63
N ILE A 198 9.80 4.03 -51.33
CA ILE A 198 10.67 2.83 -51.24
C ILE A 198 12.11 3.15 -51.61
N ASP A 199 12.32 4.04 -52.62
CA ASP A 199 13.63 4.40 -53.11
C ASP A 199 14.35 5.44 -52.23
N SER A 200 13.62 6.12 -51.32
CA SER A 200 14.16 7.19 -50.50
C SER A 200 14.89 6.67 -49.27
N ARG A 201 15.89 7.45 -48.82
CA ARG A 201 16.62 7.25 -47.57
C ARG A 201 16.04 8.07 -46.42
N PHE A 202 15.08 8.95 -46.70
CA PHE A 202 14.58 9.92 -45.72
C PHE A 202 13.11 9.70 -45.39
N TRP A 203 12.85 9.50 -44.11
CA TRP A 203 11.49 9.55 -43.53
C TRP A 203 10.96 10.97 -43.58
N SER A 204 9.66 11.13 -43.81
CA SER A 204 8.97 12.39 -43.52
C SER A 204 9.08 12.71 -42.03
N ASP A 205 8.77 13.95 -41.66
CA ASP A 205 8.52 14.27 -40.26
C ASP A 205 7.27 13.54 -39.76
N TRP A 206 7.12 13.42 -38.44
CA TRP A 206 5.93 12.83 -37.87
C TRP A 206 4.70 13.71 -38.14
N SER A 207 3.55 13.07 -38.42
CA SER A 207 2.26 13.74 -38.49
C SER A 207 1.92 14.41 -37.13
N GLN A 208 0.93 15.28 -37.16
CA GLN A 208 0.30 15.72 -35.91
C GLN A 208 -0.29 14.52 -35.17
N GLU A 209 -0.15 14.54 -33.86
CA GLU A 209 -0.69 13.50 -32.97
C GLU A 209 -2.23 13.54 -33.00
N LYS A 210 -2.85 12.38 -33.13
CA LYS A 210 -4.30 12.25 -33.11
C LYS A 210 -4.72 11.20 -32.05
N VAL A 211 -5.79 11.49 -31.34
CA VAL A 211 -6.30 10.60 -30.29
C VAL A 211 -7.46 9.77 -30.86
N GLY A 212 -7.48 8.50 -30.52
CA GLY A 212 -8.58 7.60 -30.79
C GLY A 212 -8.77 6.64 -29.63
N MET A 213 -9.98 6.11 -29.48
CA MET A 213 -10.36 5.22 -28.41
C MET A 213 -10.84 3.87 -28.96
N THR A 214 -10.43 2.77 -28.33
CA THR A 214 -10.96 1.43 -28.62
C THR A 214 -12.38 1.24 -28.10
N GLU A 215 -13.11 0.28 -28.66
CA GLU A 215 -14.45 -0.04 -28.19
C GLU A 215 -14.46 -0.56 -26.74
N GLU A 216 -15.60 -0.39 -26.08
CA GLU A 216 -15.91 -0.97 -24.79
C GLU A 216 -16.04 -2.50 -24.92
N GLU A 217 -15.63 -3.23 -23.89
CA GLU A 217 -15.73 -4.69 -23.77
C GLU A 217 -16.56 -5.05 -22.55
N ALA A 218 -17.24 -6.18 -22.57
CA ALA A 218 -17.88 -6.71 -21.36
C ALA A 218 -16.82 -6.91 -20.25
N PRO A 219 -17.15 -6.70 -18.97
CA PRO A 219 -16.18 -6.78 -17.90
C PRO A 219 -15.54 -8.16 -17.79
N HIS A 220 -14.27 -8.18 -17.40
CA HIS A 220 -13.55 -9.43 -17.13
C HIS A 220 -13.94 -10.02 -15.78
N GLY A 221 -13.58 -11.29 -15.58
CA GLY A 221 -13.85 -12.00 -14.35
C GLY A 221 -13.25 -11.34 -13.11
N LEU A 222 -13.91 -11.54 -11.99
CA LEU A 222 -13.54 -11.01 -10.71
C LEU A 222 -12.85 -12.06 -9.84
N ASN A 223 -12.00 -11.63 -8.93
CA ASN A 223 -11.62 -12.38 -7.75
C ASN A 223 -12.61 -12.04 -6.62
N LEU A 224 -13.08 -13.04 -5.89
CA LEU A 224 -14.04 -12.91 -4.80
C LEU A 224 -13.45 -13.50 -3.52
N TRP A 225 -13.61 -12.77 -2.40
CA TRP A 225 -13.19 -13.21 -1.09
C TRP A 225 -14.17 -12.76 0.00
N ARG A 226 -13.95 -13.20 1.23
CA ARG A 226 -14.81 -12.90 2.37
C ARG A 226 -14.02 -12.65 3.65
N ILE A 227 -14.59 -11.87 4.55
CA ILE A 227 -14.20 -11.76 5.95
C ILE A 227 -15.37 -12.28 6.78
N LEU A 228 -15.10 -13.25 7.64
CA LEU A 228 -16.09 -13.81 8.55
C LEU A 228 -16.00 -13.07 9.89
N ARG A 229 -17.12 -12.54 10.37
CA ARG A 229 -17.24 -12.02 11.74
C ARG A 229 -17.80 -13.12 12.66
N PRO A 230 -17.52 -13.08 13.96
CA PRO A 230 -18.13 -13.99 14.92
C PRO A 230 -19.66 -13.98 14.79
N ALA A 231 -20.27 -15.11 15.03
CA ALA A 231 -21.74 -15.20 15.02
C ALA A 231 -22.32 -14.37 16.18
N GLU A 232 -23.40 -13.69 15.89
CA GLU A 232 -24.18 -12.93 16.88
C GLU A 232 -25.06 -13.86 17.72
N MET A 233 -25.64 -13.35 18.82
CA MET A 233 -26.46 -14.17 19.75
C MET A 233 -27.74 -14.72 19.09
N ASP A 234 -28.18 -14.15 18.00
CA ASP A 234 -29.34 -14.59 17.22
C ASP A 234 -29.07 -15.79 16.28
N GLY A 235 -27.83 -16.29 16.26
CA GLY A 235 -27.39 -17.36 15.39
C GLY A 235 -27.10 -16.91 13.96
N MET A 236 -27.21 -15.63 13.66
CA MET A 236 -26.79 -15.04 12.39
C MET A 236 -25.32 -14.65 12.44
N ARG A 237 -24.65 -14.64 11.30
CA ARG A 237 -23.28 -14.19 11.15
C ARG A 237 -23.17 -13.14 10.07
N THR A 238 -22.41 -12.10 10.33
CA THR A 238 -22.08 -11.09 9.33
C THR A 238 -20.88 -11.55 8.51
N VAL A 239 -21.08 -11.66 7.20
CA VAL A 239 -20.06 -12.01 6.22
C VAL A 239 -19.83 -10.81 5.32
N ARG A 240 -18.63 -10.23 5.38
CA ARG A 240 -18.23 -9.18 4.45
C ARG A 240 -17.64 -9.80 3.20
N LEU A 241 -18.31 -9.64 2.09
CA LEU A 241 -17.82 -9.99 0.76
C LEU A 241 -16.92 -8.88 0.23
N LEU A 242 -15.84 -9.26 -0.44
CA LEU A 242 -14.89 -8.39 -1.08
C LEU A 242 -14.59 -8.92 -2.48
N TRP A 243 -14.60 -8.07 -3.48
CA TRP A 243 -14.21 -8.45 -4.83
C TRP A 243 -13.36 -7.38 -5.49
N LYS A 244 -12.55 -7.82 -6.43
CA LYS A 244 -11.71 -6.97 -7.25
C LYS A 244 -11.46 -7.62 -8.60
N LYS A 245 -10.99 -6.86 -9.57
CA LYS A 245 -10.59 -7.37 -10.88
C LYS A 245 -9.57 -8.51 -10.74
N ALA A 246 -9.68 -9.51 -11.58
CA ALA A 246 -8.69 -10.57 -11.66
C ALA A 246 -7.33 -10.00 -12.11
N ARG A 247 -6.23 -10.62 -11.66
CA ARG A 247 -4.88 -10.23 -12.06
C ARG A 247 -4.72 -10.40 -13.58
N GLY A 248 -4.23 -9.37 -14.27
CA GLY A 248 -4.11 -9.35 -15.73
C GLY A 248 -5.34 -8.85 -16.49
N ALA A 249 -6.45 -8.53 -15.81
CA ALA A 249 -7.56 -7.81 -16.42
C ALA A 249 -7.12 -6.40 -16.85
N PRO A 250 -7.68 -5.85 -17.95
CA PRO A 250 -7.37 -4.51 -18.41
C PRO A 250 -7.56 -3.48 -17.30
N VAL A 251 -6.66 -2.50 -17.25
CA VAL A 251 -6.71 -1.44 -16.22
C VAL A 251 -7.97 -0.61 -16.37
N LEU A 252 -8.35 -0.30 -17.61
CA LEU A 252 -9.50 0.50 -17.96
C LEU A 252 -10.63 -0.42 -18.45
N GLU A 253 -11.62 -0.61 -17.59
CA GLU A 253 -12.91 -1.26 -17.91
C GLU A 253 -14.01 -0.39 -17.35
N LYS A 254 -15.03 -0.15 -18.16
CA LYS A 254 -16.23 0.52 -17.66
C LYS A 254 -17.08 -0.49 -16.91
N ILE A 255 -17.25 -0.29 -15.61
CA ILE A 255 -18.12 -1.08 -14.76
C ILE A 255 -19.23 -0.17 -14.26
N LEU A 256 -20.47 -0.53 -14.54
CA LEU A 256 -21.65 0.20 -14.07
C LEU A 256 -22.08 -0.27 -12.67
N GLY A 257 -21.84 -1.52 -12.36
CA GLY A 257 -22.19 -2.11 -11.07
C GLY A 257 -21.88 -3.58 -10.99
N TYR A 258 -22.32 -4.19 -9.91
CA TYR A 258 -22.11 -5.59 -9.60
C TYR A 258 -23.45 -6.22 -9.22
N ASN A 259 -23.70 -7.43 -9.73
CA ASN A 259 -24.81 -8.27 -9.36
C ASN A 259 -24.30 -9.39 -8.44
N ILE A 260 -24.93 -9.55 -7.30
CA ILE A 260 -24.60 -10.57 -6.31
C ILE A 260 -25.84 -11.43 -6.12
N TRP A 261 -25.65 -12.75 -6.19
CA TRP A 261 -26.69 -13.69 -5.80
C TRP A 261 -26.09 -14.78 -4.92
N TYR A 262 -26.88 -15.21 -3.96
CA TYR A 262 -26.44 -16.20 -2.98
C TYR A 262 -27.62 -17.06 -2.51
N PHE A 263 -27.31 -18.28 -2.16
CA PHE A 263 -28.30 -19.25 -1.68
C PHE A 263 -27.66 -20.28 -0.75
N PRO A 264 -28.44 -20.88 0.20
CA PRO A 264 -27.98 -21.99 1.00
C PRO A 264 -27.72 -23.23 0.12
N GLU A 265 -26.62 -23.96 0.38
CA GLU A 265 -26.23 -25.14 -0.40
C GLU A 265 -27.34 -26.20 -0.44
N ASN A 266 -28.14 -26.33 0.63
CA ASN A 266 -29.22 -27.27 0.77
C ASN A 266 -30.55 -26.80 0.14
N ASN A 267 -30.68 -25.56 -0.25
CA ASN A 267 -31.92 -24.98 -0.78
C ASN A 267 -31.67 -23.94 -1.89
N ILE A 268 -31.45 -24.42 -3.09
CA ILE A 268 -31.17 -23.57 -4.26
C ILE A 268 -32.36 -22.65 -4.60
N HIS A 269 -33.58 -23.02 -4.21
CA HIS A 269 -34.77 -22.21 -4.46
C HIS A 269 -34.84 -20.95 -3.61
N HIS A 270 -34.10 -20.90 -2.52
CA HIS A 270 -34.00 -19.70 -1.66
C HIS A 270 -32.84 -18.79 -2.12
N ASN A 271 -32.95 -18.34 -3.37
CA ASN A 271 -31.95 -17.48 -3.98
C ASN A 271 -32.25 -16.00 -3.70
N GLU A 272 -31.31 -15.30 -3.07
CA GLU A 272 -31.38 -13.86 -2.86
C GLU A 272 -30.44 -13.14 -3.83
N THR A 273 -30.87 -11.99 -4.31
CA THR A 273 -30.10 -11.12 -5.20
C THR A 273 -29.90 -9.73 -4.62
N ARG A 274 -28.73 -9.16 -4.83
CA ARG A 274 -28.37 -7.79 -4.43
C ARG A 274 -27.57 -7.14 -5.55
N ASN A 275 -27.73 -5.82 -5.69
CA ASN A 275 -26.98 -5.03 -6.65
C ASN A 275 -26.25 -3.92 -5.89
N THR A 276 -25.03 -3.61 -6.30
CA THR A 276 -24.23 -2.54 -5.70
C THR A 276 -23.23 -1.97 -6.69
N THR A 277 -22.79 -0.75 -6.46
CA THR A 277 -21.65 -0.14 -7.16
C THR A 277 -20.35 -0.26 -6.38
N ASN A 278 -20.42 -0.63 -5.09
CA ASN A 278 -19.28 -0.82 -4.24
C ASN A 278 -18.58 -2.15 -4.52
N GLN A 279 -17.31 -2.26 -4.18
CA GLN A 279 -16.52 -3.51 -4.29
C GLN A 279 -16.56 -4.36 -3.00
N GLN A 280 -17.55 -4.10 -2.16
CA GLN A 280 -17.80 -4.86 -0.93
C GLN A 280 -19.28 -4.84 -0.57
N LEU A 281 -19.74 -5.87 0.13
CA LEU A 281 -21.09 -6.00 0.64
C LEU A 281 -21.11 -6.84 1.92
N ASP A 282 -21.82 -6.40 2.93
CA ASP A 282 -22.05 -7.17 4.15
C ASP A 282 -23.36 -7.97 4.00
N LEU A 283 -23.27 -9.29 4.19
CA LEU A 283 -24.39 -10.22 4.21
C LEU A 283 -24.61 -10.74 5.62
N HIS A 284 -25.85 -10.85 6.02
CA HIS A 284 -26.28 -11.51 7.26
C HIS A 284 -26.78 -12.91 6.90
N LEU A 285 -25.99 -13.94 7.22
CA LEU A 285 -26.24 -15.31 6.84
C LEU A 285 -26.51 -16.17 8.07
N SER A 286 -27.36 -17.17 7.92
CA SER A 286 -27.52 -18.22 8.93
C SER A 286 -26.25 -19.08 9.07
N ASN A 287 -26.24 -20.01 10.01
CA ASN A 287 -25.11 -20.90 10.25
C ASN A 287 -24.92 -22.00 9.19
N GLU A 288 -25.68 -21.97 8.10
CA GLU A 288 -25.59 -22.93 7.01
C GLU A 288 -24.46 -22.62 6.03
N THR A 289 -24.22 -23.54 5.11
CA THR A 289 -23.29 -23.33 3.99
C THR A 289 -24.00 -22.59 2.87
N TYR A 290 -23.33 -21.55 2.34
CA TYR A 290 -23.85 -20.73 1.25
C TYR A 290 -22.94 -20.75 0.04
N TRP A 291 -23.56 -20.72 -1.12
CA TRP A 291 -22.91 -20.35 -2.37
C TRP A 291 -23.19 -18.88 -2.68
N VAL A 292 -22.14 -18.16 -3.01
CA VAL A 292 -22.19 -16.74 -3.37
C VAL A 292 -21.55 -16.56 -4.73
N PHE A 293 -22.21 -15.79 -5.59
CA PHE A 293 -21.77 -15.44 -6.94
C PHE A 293 -21.77 -13.93 -7.11
N VAL A 294 -20.78 -13.40 -7.79
CA VAL A 294 -20.65 -11.98 -8.10
C VAL A 294 -20.26 -11.80 -9.56
N THR A 295 -20.98 -10.98 -10.30
CA THR A 295 -20.62 -10.50 -11.64
C THR A 295 -20.49 -9.00 -11.65
N ALA A 296 -19.57 -8.49 -12.47
CA ALA A 296 -19.55 -7.08 -12.87
C ALA A 296 -20.36 -6.92 -14.15
N TYR A 297 -21.00 -5.78 -14.36
CA TYR A 297 -21.74 -5.52 -15.59
C TYR A 297 -21.49 -4.12 -16.14
N ASN A 298 -21.64 -4.00 -17.44
CA ASN A 298 -21.68 -2.72 -18.16
C ASN A 298 -22.79 -2.75 -19.21
N SER A 299 -22.80 -1.78 -20.14
CA SER A 299 -23.77 -1.67 -21.21
C SER A 299 -23.73 -2.84 -22.22
N LEU A 300 -22.62 -3.59 -22.28
CA LEU A 300 -22.39 -4.67 -23.23
C LEU A 300 -22.64 -6.07 -22.66
N GLY A 301 -22.78 -6.20 -21.35
CA GLY A 301 -23.04 -7.47 -20.71
C GLY A 301 -22.39 -7.64 -19.34
N GLU A 302 -22.43 -8.88 -18.87
CA GLU A 302 -21.89 -9.27 -17.57
C GLU A 302 -20.56 -10.03 -17.72
N SER A 303 -19.72 -9.90 -16.68
CA SER A 303 -18.50 -10.69 -16.55
C SER A 303 -18.80 -12.15 -16.26
N PRO A 304 -17.82 -13.06 -16.46
CA PRO A 304 -17.90 -14.39 -15.86
C PRO A 304 -18.14 -14.30 -14.34
N GLY A 305 -19.03 -15.12 -13.80
CA GLY A 305 -19.38 -15.13 -12.39
C GLY A 305 -18.23 -15.64 -11.51
N ALA A 306 -17.79 -14.80 -10.57
CA ALA A 306 -16.91 -15.24 -9.50
C ALA A 306 -17.74 -15.96 -8.44
N ARG A 307 -17.32 -17.16 -8.03
CA ARG A 307 -18.03 -17.97 -7.05
C ARG A 307 -17.21 -18.21 -5.80
N LEU A 308 -17.89 -18.28 -4.67
CA LEU A 308 -17.29 -18.57 -3.37
C LEU A 308 -18.25 -19.41 -2.53
N ARG A 309 -17.74 -20.49 -1.94
CA ARG A 309 -18.46 -21.28 -0.95
C ARG A 309 -18.11 -20.78 0.46
N ILE A 310 -19.13 -20.43 1.21
CA ILE A 310 -19.01 -20.00 2.61
C ILE A 310 -19.47 -21.16 3.49
N SER A 311 -18.54 -21.84 4.13
CA SER A 311 -18.82 -23.02 4.95
C SER A 311 -19.69 -22.69 6.15
N ALA A 312 -20.53 -23.64 6.58
CA ALA A 312 -21.27 -23.56 7.84
C ALA A 312 -20.31 -23.37 9.03
N THR A 313 -20.78 -22.75 10.10
CA THR A 313 -19.95 -22.51 11.31
C THR A 313 -19.45 -23.78 11.98
N GLN A 314 -20.19 -24.89 11.84
CA GLN A 314 -19.83 -26.18 12.39
C GLN A 314 -18.91 -27.00 11.48
N GLU A 315 -18.75 -26.62 10.22
CA GLU A 315 -17.88 -27.31 9.26
C GLU A 315 -16.41 -27.06 9.64
N LYS A 316 -15.70 -28.11 10.03
CA LYS A 316 -14.27 -28.03 10.32
C LYS A 316 -13.47 -27.82 9.03
N PRO A 317 -12.65 -26.76 8.94
CA PRO A 317 -11.79 -26.56 7.80
C PRO A 317 -10.70 -27.64 7.76
N PHE A 318 -10.30 -28.06 6.57
CA PHE A 318 -9.20 -28.99 6.40
C PHE A 318 -7.85 -28.30 6.62
N ARG A 319 -6.86 -29.03 7.14
CA ARG A 319 -5.48 -28.56 7.34
C ARG A 319 -4.58 -29.20 6.30
N CYS A 320 -3.76 -28.39 5.67
CA CYS A 320 -2.76 -28.90 4.71
C CYS A 320 -1.47 -28.09 4.68
N ILE A 321 -1.36 -27.00 5.43
CA ILE A 321 -0.16 -26.18 5.47
C ILE A 321 0.72 -26.64 6.63
N GLU A 322 1.97 -27.03 6.31
CA GLU A 322 2.96 -27.44 7.30
C GLU A 322 3.65 -26.22 7.91
N VAL A 323 4.08 -25.29 7.06
CA VAL A 323 4.86 -24.12 7.46
C VAL A 323 4.66 -23.01 6.46
N VAL A 324 4.63 -21.77 6.97
CA VAL A 324 4.70 -20.54 6.20
C VAL A 324 5.91 -19.77 6.67
N GLN A 325 6.71 -19.26 5.74
CA GLN A 325 7.90 -18.46 6.03
C GLN A 325 7.84 -17.17 5.23
N ALA A 326 8.28 -16.07 5.85
CA ALA A 326 8.42 -14.80 5.17
C ALA A 326 9.87 -14.33 5.27
N TYR A 327 10.42 -13.85 4.16
CA TYR A 327 11.75 -13.28 4.10
C TYR A 327 11.83 -12.17 3.06
N ARG A 328 12.82 -11.31 3.20
CA ARG A 328 13.06 -10.21 2.27
C ARG A 328 14.05 -10.63 1.20
N LEU A 329 13.69 -10.40 -0.06
CA LEU A 329 14.56 -10.60 -1.22
C LEU A 329 14.60 -9.29 -2.03
N LYS A 330 15.74 -8.59 -2.00
CA LYS A 330 15.90 -7.24 -2.57
C LYS A 330 14.81 -6.30 -2.00
N ASP A 331 13.97 -5.73 -2.87
CA ASP A 331 12.91 -4.78 -2.52
C ASP A 331 11.53 -5.44 -2.46
N GLN A 332 11.47 -6.75 -2.23
CA GLN A 332 10.23 -7.51 -2.13
C GLN A 332 10.19 -8.33 -0.84
N LEU A 333 9.01 -8.41 -0.25
CA LEU A 333 8.70 -9.39 0.78
C LEU A 333 8.18 -10.65 0.09
N VAL A 334 8.85 -11.77 0.32
CA VAL A 334 8.49 -13.09 -0.21
C VAL A 334 7.88 -13.91 0.91
N VAL A 335 6.73 -14.51 0.65
CA VAL A 335 6.05 -15.45 1.55
C VAL A 335 5.98 -16.79 0.83
N GLU A 336 6.53 -17.82 1.44
CA GLU A 336 6.53 -19.20 0.92
C GLU A 336 5.82 -20.13 1.89
N TRP A 337 5.14 -21.12 1.35
CA TRP A 337 4.48 -22.14 2.16
C TRP A 337 4.66 -23.54 1.61
N LYS A 338 4.62 -24.49 2.53
CA LYS A 338 4.68 -25.91 2.23
C LYS A 338 3.36 -26.57 2.57
N SER A 339 2.86 -27.36 1.64
CA SER A 339 1.58 -28.06 1.77
C SER A 339 1.78 -29.57 1.73
N THR A 340 1.05 -30.28 2.58
CA THR A 340 1.00 -31.76 2.60
C THR A 340 0.14 -32.31 1.48
N VAL A 341 -0.76 -31.50 0.90
CA VAL A 341 -1.72 -31.91 -0.13
C VAL A 341 -1.33 -31.29 -1.46
N PRO A 342 -0.84 -32.08 -2.44
CA PRO A 342 -0.36 -31.55 -3.72
C PRO A 342 -1.49 -31.01 -4.62
N GLU A 343 -2.71 -31.49 -4.47
CA GLU A 343 -3.88 -31.10 -5.27
C GLU A 343 -4.34 -29.66 -4.99
N VAL A 344 -3.91 -29.06 -3.88
CA VAL A 344 -4.20 -27.66 -3.60
C VAL A 344 -3.32 -26.80 -4.51
N ASN A 345 -3.94 -26.16 -5.48
CA ASN A 345 -3.30 -25.30 -6.46
C ASN A 345 -3.79 -23.85 -6.44
N LYS A 346 -4.77 -23.54 -5.58
CA LYS A 346 -5.32 -22.19 -5.39
C LYS A 346 -5.21 -21.80 -3.93
N TRP A 347 -4.70 -20.59 -3.71
CA TRP A 347 -4.43 -20.03 -2.39
C TRP A 347 -5.00 -18.63 -2.30
N MET A 348 -5.43 -18.26 -1.10
CA MET A 348 -5.78 -16.87 -0.80
C MET A 348 -4.87 -16.36 0.29
N ILE A 349 -4.24 -15.23 0.04
CA ILE A 349 -3.35 -14.56 0.96
C ILE A 349 -4.07 -13.31 1.47
N GLU A 350 -4.16 -13.19 2.77
CA GLU A 350 -4.64 -12.00 3.46
C GLU A 350 -3.49 -11.36 4.22
N TRP A 351 -3.46 -10.03 4.25
CA TRP A 351 -2.52 -9.31 5.09
C TRP A 351 -3.12 -8.00 5.58
N PHE A 352 -2.77 -7.65 6.80
CA PHE A 352 -3.17 -6.40 7.43
C PHE A 352 -2.15 -5.98 8.50
N PRO A 353 -2.01 -4.66 8.79
CA PRO A 353 -1.14 -4.18 9.86
C PRO A 353 -1.64 -4.65 11.22
N ASP A 354 -0.73 -5.12 12.09
CA ASP A 354 -1.05 -5.65 13.43
C ASP A 354 -1.39 -4.55 14.46
N LEU A 355 -1.16 -3.27 14.14
CA LEU A 355 -1.27 -2.16 15.08
C LEU A 355 -2.70 -1.79 15.48
N ASN A 356 -3.67 -2.03 14.62
CA ASN A 356 -5.08 -1.76 14.94
C ASN A 356 -5.99 -2.56 14.00
N PRO A 357 -6.52 -3.71 14.43
CA PRO A 357 -7.33 -4.59 13.57
C PRO A 357 -8.64 -3.95 13.07
N GLU A 358 -9.21 -3.00 13.81
CA GLU A 358 -10.49 -2.37 13.46
C GLU A 358 -10.35 -1.25 12.42
N LEU A 359 -9.20 -0.59 12.38
CA LEU A 359 -8.89 0.53 11.48
C LEU A 359 -7.93 0.15 10.35
N SER A 360 -7.45 -1.09 10.32
CA SER A 360 -6.45 -1.51 9.35
C SER A 360 -7.07 -1.80 7.99
N ALA A 361 -6.47 -1.25 6.94
CA ALA A 361 -6.78 -1.59 5.57
C ALA A 361 -6.49 -3.08 5.34
N PHE A 362 -7.53 -3.88 5.27
CA PHE A 362 -7.47 -5.30 4.98
C PHE A 362 -7.17 -5.48 3.49
N SER A 363 -6.15 -6.25 3.20
CA SER A 363 -5.73 -6.56 1.82
C SER A 363 -5.69 -8.06 1.59
N TRP A 364 -5.93 -8.48 0.36
CA TRP A 364 -5.95 -9.89 0.01
C TRP A 364 -5.58 -10.11 -1.44
N GLU A 365 -5.07 -11.28 -1.78
CA GLU A 365 -4.74 -11.67 -3.15
C GLU A 365 -4.94 -13.17 -3.37
N SER A 366 -5.42 -13.54 -4.57
CA SER A 366 -5.53 -14.93 -5.00
C SER A 366 -4.29 -15.35 -5.77
N VAL A 367 -3.71 -16.47 -5.39
CA VAL A 367 -2.54 -17.07 -6.03
C VAL A 367 -2.91 -18.45 -6.53
N SER A 368 -2.59 -18.74 -7.80
CA SER A 368 -2.86 -20.04 -8.41
C SER A 368 -1.55 -20.65 -8.91
N GLN A 369 -1.43 -21.98 -8.81
CA GLN A 369 -0.30 -22.79 -9.31
C GLN A 369 1.08 -22.41 -8.75
N ALA A 370 1.15 -21.61 -7.69
CA ALA A 370 2.37 -21.24 -7.01
C ALA A 370 2.27 -21.53 -5.52
N ARG A 371 3.40 -21.73 -4.86
CA ARG A 371 3.53 -21.89 -3.40
C ARG A 371 4.36 -20.79 -2.77
N ASN A 372 4.44 -19.70 -3.47
CA ASN A 372 5.01 -18.45 -2.99
C ASN A 372 4.16 -17.27 -3.45
N TRP A 373 4.30 -16.18 -2.73
CA TRP A 373 3.68 -14.90 -3.06
C TRP A 373 4.68 -13.78 -2.74
N THR A 374 4.69 -12.77 -3.58
CA THR A 374 5.60 -11.64 -3.43
C THR A 374 4.82 -10.34 -3.45
N ILE A 375 5.19 -9.42 -2.57
CA ILE A 375 4.68 -8.06 -2.56
C ILE A 375 5.85 -7.06 -2.59
N GLU A 376 5.73 -6.05 -3.42
CA GLU A 376 6.68 -4.96 -3.50
C GLU A 376 6.67 -4.14 -2.21
N GLN A 377 7.82 -3.67 -1.80
CA GLN A 377 7.99 -2.98 -0.51
C GLN A 377 7.27 -1.63 -0.48
N ASP A 378 7.14 -0.95 -1.62
CA ASP A 378 6.40 0.31 -1.75
C ASP A 378 4.90 0.19 -1.38
N LYS A 379 4.34 -1.03 -1.46
CA LYS A 379 2.97 -1.35 -1.07
C LYS A 379 2.80 -1.61 0.43
N LEU A 380 3.91 -1.73 1.16
CA LEU A 380 3.95 -1.95 2.60
C LEU A 380 4.59 -0.76 3.29
N LYS A 381 4.03 -0.34 4.42
CA LYS A 381 4.65 0.72 5.22
C LYS A 381 5.90 0.17 5.91
N PRO A 382 7.05 0.85 5.84
CA PRO A 382 8.27 0.41 6.52
C PRO A 382 8.05 0.39 8.04
N LEU A 383 8.77 -0.46 8.74
CA LEU A 383 8.75 -0.61 10.19
C LEU A 383 7.40 -1.09 10.79
N TRP A 384 6.45 -1.46 9.92
CA TRP A 384 5.16 -1.98 10.38
C TRP A 384 5.17 -3.50 10.41
N CYS A 385 4.57 -4.05 11.47
CA CYS A 385 4.28 -5.47 11.57
C CYS A 385 2.99 -5.79 10.82
N TYR A 386 3.02 -6.83 9.99
CA TYR A 386 1.88 -7.34 9.25
C TYR A 386 1.54 -8.75 9.70
N ASN A 387 0.25 -8.99 9.92
CA ASN A 387 -0.30 -10.33 10.00
C ASN A 387 -0.58 -10.82 8.59
N ILE A 388 0.01 -11.93 8.20
CA ILE A 388 -0.18 -12.56 6.88
C ILE A 388 -0.77 -13.94 7.11
N SER A 389 -1.91 -14.22 6.48
CA SER A 389 -2.61 -15.50 6.54
C SER A 389 -2.70 -16.13 5.16
N VAL A 390 -2.31 -17.38 5.04
CA VAL A 390 -2.38 -18.17 3.81
C VAL A 390 -3.48 -19.19 3.95
N TYR A 391 -4.50 -19.11 3.08
CA TYR A 391 -5.64 -20.03 3.06
C TYR A 391 -5.52 -20.99 1.87
N PRO A 392 -5.56 -22.30 2.08
CA PRO A 392 -5.67 -23.26 0.99
C PRO A 392 -7.11 -23.34 0.48
N ILE A 393 -7.28 -23.48 -0.84
CA ILE A 393 -8.59 -23.68 -1.47
C ILE A 393 -8.54 -24.96 -2.31
N LEU A 394 -9.36 -25.94 -1.93
CA LEU A 394 -9.51 -27.19 -2.62
C LEU A 394 -10.98 -27.41 -3.00
N GLN A 395 -11.28 -27.52 -4.29
CA GLN A 395 -12.65 -27.73 -4.79
C GLN A 395 -13.67 -26.74 -4.19
N ASP A 396 -13.31 -25.44 -4.21
CA ASP A 396 -14.07 -24.31 -3.64
C ASP A 396 -14.23 -24.34 -2.09
N ARG A 397 -13.73 -25.37 -1.40
CA ARG A 397 -13.66 -25.40 0.07
C ARG A 397 -12.43 -24.65 0.55
N VAL A 398 -12.63 -23.76 1.49
CA VAL A 398 -11.54 -22.99 2.12
C VAL A 398 -11.06 -23.78 3.34
N GLY A 399 -9.77 -24.09 3.38
CA GLY A 399 -9.14 -24.76 4.52
C GLY A 399 -8.73 -23.78 5.62
N GLU A 400 -8.15 -24.34 6.68
CA GLU A 400 -7.65 -23.58 7.82
C GLU A 400 -6.43 -22.73 7.39
N PRO A 401 -6.42 -21.41 7.73
CA PRO A 401 -5.29 -20.57 7.42
C PRO A 401 -4.10 -20.89 8.30
N TYR A 402 -2.92 -20.68 7.75
CA TYR A 402 -1.71 -20.56 8.54
C TYR A 402 -1.29 -19.09 8.58
N SER A 403 -1.21 -18.52 9.77
CA SER A 403 -0.92 -17.10 9.96
C SER A 403 0.46 -16.90 10.56
N ILE A 404 1.16 -15.91 10.04
CA ILE A 404 2.46 -15.47 10.54
C ILE A 404 2.47 -13.97 10.74
N GLN A 405 3.34 -13.50 11.63
CA GLN A 405 3.66 -12.09 11.76
C GLN A 405 5.02 -11.81 11.12
N THR A 406 5.12 -10.74 10.39
CA THR A 406 6.38 -10.30 9.77
C THR A 406 6.43 -8.78 9.69
N TYR A 407 7.63 -8.22 9.78
CA TYR A 407 7.85 -6.82 9.50
C TYR A 407 8.24 -6.66 8.02
N SER A 408 7.74 -5.61 7.39
CA SER A 408 8.19 -5.22 6.04
C SER A 408 9.68 -4.88 6.05
N GLU A 409 10.11 -4.21 7.12
CA GLU A 409 11.49 -3.87 7.44
C GLU A 409 11.62 -3.78 8.95
N GLU A 410 12.68 -4.34 9.54
CA GLU A 410 12.95 -4.19 10.96
C GLU A 410 13.86 -2.97 11.18
N GLY A 411 13.47 -2.13 12.13
CA GLY A 411 14.24 -0.98 12.60
C GLY A 411 14.59 -1.10 14.08
N ILE A 412 15.30 -0.10 14.57
CA ILE A 412 15.60 0.05 15.99
C ILE A 412 14.32 0.50 16.71
N PRO A 413 14.02 0.02 17.93
CA PRO A 413 12.89 0.51 18.72
C PRO A 413 12.95 2.02 18.90
N THR A 414 11.79 2.70 18.89
CA THR A 414 11.72 4.16 19.12
C THR A 414 11.90 4.55 20.57
N GLU A 415 11.55 3.63 21.48
CA GLU A 415 11.68 3.80 22.93
C GLU A 415 12.26 2.54 23.55
N GLY A 416 12.89 2.72 24.72
CA GLY A 416 13.40 1.61 25.50
C GLY A 416 12.39 1.17 26.58
N PRO A 417 12.62 0.01 27.21
CA PRO A 417 11.74 -0.51 28.25
C PRO A 417 11.68 0.41 29.47
N GLU A 418 10.50 0.59 30.04
CA GLU A 418 10.34 1.16 31.37
C GLU A 418 10.78 0.15 32.42
N ALA A 419 11.91 0.41 33.04
CA ALA A 419 12.44 -0.46 34.08
C ALA A 419 12.12 0.07 35.50
N LYS A 420 12.01 -0.84 36.44
CA LYS A 420 11.82 -0.55 37.87
C LYS A 420 12.78 -1.41 38.68
N VAL A 421 13.15 -0.90 39.85
CA VAL A 421 13.97 -1.65 40.83
C VAL A 421 13.09 -2.13 41.94
N GLU A 422 13.11 -3.42 42.21
CA GLU A 422 12.35 -4.08 43.24
C GLU A 422 13.33 -4.87 44.13
N ASN A 423 12.89 -5.25 45.33
CA ASN A 423 13.61 -6.13 46.25
C ASN A 423 15.09 -5.73 46.46
N ILE A 424 15.32 -4.43 46.73
CA ILE A 424 16.68 -3.94 47.01
C ILE A 424 17.19 -4.62 48.30
N GLY A 425 18.30 -5.33 48.18
CA GLY A 425 19.02 -5.97 49.26
C GLY A 425 20.34 -5.29 49.56
N VAL A 426 21.17 -5.96 50.34
CA VAL A 426 22.52 -5.54 50.71
C VAL A 426 23.50 -5.75 49.55
N ARG A 427 23.31 -6.83 48.80
CA ARG A 427 24.15 -7.26 47.66
C ARG A 427 23.35 -7.72 46.48
N THR A 428 22.04 -7.46 46.47
CA THR A 428 21.14 -7.88 45.41
C THR A 428 20.12 -6.78 45.12
N ALA A 429 19.61 -6.76 43.89
CA ALA A 429 18.45 -5.97 43.51
C ALA A 429 17.77 -6.66 42.30
N THR A 430 16.45 -6.68 42.30
CA THR A 430 15.66 -7.21 41.20
C THR A 430 15.30 -6.04 40.26
N ILE A 431 15.61 -6.15 38.98
CA ILE A 431 15.21 -5.21 37.94
C ILE A 431 14.09 -5.86 37.17
N THR A 432 12.95 -5.18 37.08
CA THR A 432 11.77 -5.59 36.31
C THR A 432 11.51 -4.55 35.24
N TRP A 433 10.97 -4.96 34.09
CA TRP A 433 10.59 -4.04 33.02
C TRP A 433 9.37 -4.58 32.29
N LYS A 434 8.68 -3.65 31.61
CA LYS A 434 7.54 -3.97 30.77
C LYS A 434 7.97 -4.18 29.34
N GLU A 435 7.22 -4.99 28.60
CA GLU A 435 7.38 -5.06 27.16
C GLU A 435 7.10 -3.71 26.50
N ILE A 436 7.87 -3.38 25.47
CA ILE A 436 7.64 -2.19 24.64
C ILE A 436 6.33 -2.37 23.89
N PRO A 437 5.46 -1.35 23.81
CA PRO A 437 4.25 -1.37 22.99
C PRO A 437 4.55 -1.73 21.54
N LYS A 438 3.68 -2.48 20.88
CA LYS A 438 3.88 -2.94 19.48
C LYS A 438 4.17 -1.80 18.51
N SER A 439 3.56 -0.63 18.72
CA SER A 439 3.74 0.58 17.89
C SER A 439 5.15 1.17 17.96
N GLN A 440 5.92 0.84 18.99
CA GLN A 440 7.25 1.42 19.24
C GLN A 440 8.39 0.41 19.02
N ARG A 441 8.08 -0.86 18.74
CA ARG A 441 9.09 -1.92 18.58
C ARG A 441 9.89 -1.82 17.30
N ASN A 442 9.28 -1.38 16.21
CA ASN A 442 9.83 -1.32 14.85
C ASN A 442 10.47 -2.63 14.34
N GLY A 443 10.30 -3.73 15.07
CA GLY A 443 10.88 -5.03 14.78
C GLY A 443 10.54 -6.04 15.87
N PHE A 444 10.90 -7.30 15.66
CA PHE A 444 10.79 -8.32 16.73
C PHE A 444 11.89 -8.11 17.77
N ILE A 445 11.49 -7.96 19.04
CA ILE A 445 12.47 -7.88 20.13
C ILE A 445 13.19 -9.21 20.24
N SER A 446 14.47 -9.22 19.91
CA SER A 446 15.33 -10.40 19.94
C SER A 446 15.88 -10.67 21.34
N ASN A 447 16.25 -9.62 22.07
CA ASN A 447 16.82 -9.71 23.40
C ASN A 447 16.65 -8.40 24.18
N TYR A 448 16.83 -8.51 25.51
CA TYR A 448 17.02 -7.39 26.42
C TYR A 448 18.41 -7.43 26.99
N THR A 449 19.07 -6.28 27.10
CA THR A 449 20.39 -6.15 27.74
C THR A 449 20.30 -5.16 28.88
N ILE A 450 20.61 -5.63 30.11
CA ILE A 450 20.73 -4.77 31.28
C ILE A 450 22.17 -4.25 31.32
N PHE A 451 22.32 -2.96 31.48
CA PHE A 451 23.57 -2.30 31.82
C PHE A 451 23.45 -1.79 33.25
N TYR A 452 24.46 -2.05 34.08
CA TYR A 452 24.50 -1.54 35.44
C TYR A 452 25.90 -1.13 35.85
N GLN A 453 26.00 -0.03 36.57
CA GLN A 453 27.27 0.57 36.98
C GLN A 453 27.18 1.06 38.40
N ALA A 454 28.19 0.75 39.23
CA ALA A 454 28.37 1.38 40.55
C ALA A 454 28.94 2.80 40.36
N GLU A 455 28.59 3.73 41.26
CA GLU A 455 29.15 5.08 41.25
C GLU A 455 30.69 5.07 41.18
N GLY A 456 31.26 5.66 40.11
CA GLY A 456 32.69 5.64 39.85
C GLY A 456 33.30 4.30 39.43
N GLY A 457 32.47 3.25 39.19
CA GLY A 457 32.90 1.92 38.79
C GLY A 457 32.83 1.68 37.27
N LYS A 458 33.17 0.46 36.86
CA LYS A 458 33.00 -0.01 35.49
C LYS A 458 31.55 -0.41 35.24
N GLU A 459 31.09 -0.22 34.01
CA GLU A 459 29.78 -0.70 33.54
C GLU A 459 29.84 -2.21 33.28
N PHE A 460 28.82 -2.92 33.71
CA PHE A 460 28.60 -4.33 33.41
C PHE A 460 27.33 -4.46 32.59
N SER A 461 27.28 -5.47 31.74
CA SER A 461 26.10 -5.79 30.94
C SER A 461 25.74 -7.27 31.00
N LYS A 462 24.45 -7.55 30.85
CA LYS A 462 23.91 -8.91 30.76
C LYS A 462 22.77 -8.95 29.77
N THR A 463 22.91 -9.79 28.73
CA THR A 463 21.89 -10.01 27.72
C THR A 463 21.03 -11.22 28.04
N MET A 464 19.73 -11.11 27.79
CA MET A 464 18.70 -12.12 28.06
C MET A 464 17.76 -12.23 26.88
N ASN A 465 17.06 -13.37 26.78
CA ASN A 465 16.05 -13.60 25.75
C ASN A 465 14.85 -12.64 25.93
N SER A 466 14.15 -12.37 24.84
CA SER A 466 13.00 -11.45 24.78
C SER A 466 11.83 -11.82 25.70
N GLY A 467 11.69 -13.10 26.09
CA GLY A 467 10.66 -13.54 27.02
C GLY A 467 10.96 -13.29 28.50
N ILE A 468 12.15 -12.79 28.85
CA ILE A 468 12.56 -12.52 30.23
C ILE A 468 12.36 -11.03 30.50
N LEU A 469 11.50 -10.72 31.47
CA LEU A 469 11.13 -9.34 31.82
C LEU A 469 11.62 -8.94 33.23
N GLN A 470 12.44 -9.78 33.87
CA GLN A 470 13.07 -9.50 35.16
C GLN A 470 14.46 -10.10 35.25
N TYR A 471 15.32 -9.48 36.02
CA TYR A 471 16.66 -10.00 36.30
C TYR A 471 17.16 -9.60 37.67
N ASP A 472 17.72 -10.58 38.42
CA ASP A 472 18.32 -10.36 39.72
C ASP A 472 19.81 -10.00 39.59
N LEU A 473 20.15 -8.79 39.91
CA LEU A 473 21.53 -8.35 40.09
C LEU A 473 22.06 -8.96 41.39
N LYS A 474 23.18 -9.64 41.32
CA LYS A 474 23.84 -10.33 42.44
C LYS A 474 25.26 -9.78 42.61
N SER A 475 25.81 -10.02 43.82
CA SER A 475 27.18 -9.63 44.18
C SER A 475 27.44 -8.10 44.13
N LEU A 476 26.41 -7.31 44.36
CA LEU A 476 26.54 -5.86 44.47
C LEU A 476 27.33 -5.44 45.71
N THR A 477 27.94 -4.26 45.68
CA THR A 477 28.64 -3.65 46.83
C THR A 477 27.63 -3.03 47.78
N ARG A 478 27.84 -3.21 49.10
CA ARG A 478 26.99 -2.63 50.14
C ARG A 478 27.06 -1.09 50.14
N LYS A 479 25.95 -0.42 50.51
CA LYS A 479 25.86 1.03 50.70
C LYS A 479 26.32 1.88 49.46
N THR A 480 26.18 1.31 48.26
CA THR A 480 26.68 1.88 47.03
C THR A 480 25.52 2.26 46.10
N TYR A 481 25.63 3.40 45.41
CA TYR A 481 24.69 3.81 44.39
C TYR A 481 25.00 3.06 43.11
N TYR A 482 23.94 2.64 42.47
CA TYR A 482 23.97 1.98 41.16
C TYR A 482 23.05 2.67 40.18
N THR A 483 23.52 2.88 38.98
CA THR A 483 22.73 3.30 37.83
C THR A 483 22.47 2.07 36.96
N VAL A 484 21.23 1.88 36.57
CA VAL A 484 20.80 0.75 35.72
C VAL A 484 19.96 1.27 34.56
N ARG A 485 20.16 0.69 33.38
CA ARG A 485 19.31 0.89 32.22
C ARG A 485 19.10 -0.44 31.50
N VAL A 486 17.94 -0.58 30.87
CA VAL A 486 17.58 -1.78 30.09
C VAL A 486 17.44 -1.38 28.63
N MET A 487 18.16 -2.07 27.77
CA MET A 487 18.09 -1.92 26.31
C MET A 487 17.25 -3.03 25.72
N ALA A 488 16.31 -2.69 24.85
CA ALA A 488 15.62 -3.64 23.98
C ALA A 488 16.26 -3.63 22.60
N SER A 489 16.51 -4.80 22.02
CA SER A 489 17.17 -4.95 20.73
C SER A 489 16.32 -5.75 19.76
N THR A 490 16.20 -5.24 18.53
CA THR A 490 15.76 -5.96 17.34
C THR A 490 16.98 -6.47 16.56
N LYS A 491 16.75 -7.04 15.37
CA LYS A 491 17.86 -7.38 14.46
C LYS A 491 18.58 -6.14 13.90
N ALA A 492 17.89 -4.98 13.83
CA ALA A 492 18.47 -3.74 13.32
C ALA A 492 19.30 -2.97 14.35
N GLY A 493 19.13 -3.28 15.66
CA GLY A 493 19.85 -2.62 16.74
C GLY A 493 19.04 -2.48 18.00
N GLY A 494 19.60 -1.81 19.02
CA GLY A 494 18.99 -1.65 20.32
C GLY A 494 18.75 -0.18 20.71
N PHE A 495 17.75 0.03 21.56
CA PHE A 495 17.44 1.32 22.18
C PHE A 495 17.37 1.19 23.70
N ASN A 496 18.06 2.13 24.40
CA ASN A 496 18.11 2.12 25.87
C ASN A 496 16.84 2.75 26.45
N GLY A 497 16.30 2.12 27.50
CA GLY A 497 15.30 2.71 28.35
C GLY A 497 15.89 3.80 29.25
N THR A 498 15.01 4.37 30.07
CA THR A 498 15.39 5.39 31.06
C THR A 498 16.35 4.82 32.10
N GLU A 499 17.32 5.64 32.51
CA GLU A 499 18.22 5.28 33.60
C GLU A 499 17.51 5.38 34.95
N ILE A 500 17.68 4.35 35.76
CA ILE A 500 17.15 4.29 37.14
C ILE A 500 18.32 4.17 38.12
N ASN A 501 18.20 4.90 39.22
CA ASN A 501 19.21 4.90 40.27
C ASN A 501 18.66 4.28 41.52
N PHE A 502 19.44 3.42 42.19
CA PHE A 502 19.10 2.88 43.47
C PHE A 502 20.35 2.72 44.35
N LYS A 503 20.13 2.60 45.65
CA LYS A 503 21.20 2.40 46.60
C LYS A 503 21.00 1.09 47.33
N THR A 504 22.03 0.25 47.37
CA THR A 504 22.02 -0.98 48.14
C THR A 504 22.01 -0.69 49.65
N PHE A 505 21.39 -1.57 50.41
CA PHE A 505 21.32 -1.42 51.87
C PHE A 505 22.72 -1.66 52.52
N SER A 506 22.93 -1.01 53.64
CA SER A 506 24.15 -1.19 54.42
C SER A 506 24.11 -2.47 55.28
N ILE A 507 22.92 -2.84 55.74
CA ILE A 507 22.69 -3.94 56.73
C ILE A 507 21.52 -4.78 56.20
N SER A 508 21.61 -6.10 56.30
CA SER A 508 20.53 -7.01 55.92
C SER A 508 19.43 -7.07 57.00
N ILE A 509 18.23 -7.43 56.60
CA ILE A 509 17.11 -7.65 57.53
C ILE A 509 17.51 -8.69 58.57
N MET A 510 18.24 -9.74 58.20
CA MET A 510 18.73 -10.76 59.14
C MET A 510 19.75 -10.20 60.13
N GLU A 511 20.65 -9.33 59.62
CA GLU A 511 21.58 -8.62 60.52
C GLU A 511 20.86 -7.69 61.50
N ILE A 512 19.80 -7.00 61.06
CA ILE A 512 18.97 -6.16 61.92
C ILE A 512 18.26 -7.02 63.00
N ILE A 513 17.64 -8.12 62.60
CA ILE A 513 16.96 -9.04 63.50
C ILE A 513 17.96 -9.60 64.52
N LEU A 514 19.15 -9.96 64.08
CA LEU A 514 20.18 -10.50 64.98
C LEU A 514 20.65 -9.42 65.98
N ILE A 515 20.91 -8.19 65.52
CA ILE A 515 21.28 -7.07 66.40
C ILE A 515 20.15 -6.75 67.38
N THR A 516 18.91 -6.64 66.87
CA THR A 516 17.76 -6.36 67.78
C THR A 516 17.50 -7.47 68.76
N SER A 517 17.66 -8.74 68.37
CA SER A 517 17.52 -9.88 69.28
C SER A 517 18.65 -9.94 70.31
N LEU A 518 19.90 -9.61 69.90
CA LEU A 518 21.02 -9.56 70.90
C LEU A 518 20.86 -8.38 71.86
N VAL A 519 20.48 -7.19 71.37
CA VAL A 519 20.25 -6.02 72.25
C VAL A 519 19.02 -6.24 73.09
N GLY A 520 17.90 -6.74 72.56
CA GLY A 520 16.69 -7.03 73.30
C GLY A 520 16.88 -8.15 74.24
N GLY A 521 17.56 -9.24 73.86
CA GLY A 521 17.93 -10.34 74.76
C GLY A 521 18.90 -9.91 75.92
N GLY A 522 19.88 -9.04 75.51
CA GLY A 522 20.78 -8.45 76.50
C GLY A 522 20.06 -7.56 77.54
N LEU A 523 19.14 -6.71 77.05
CA LEU A 523 18.29 -5.89 77.93
C LEU A 523 17.39 -6.74 78.81
N LEU A 524 16.78 -7.78 78.23
CA LEU A 524 15.95 -8.72 79.02
C LEU A 524 16.77 -9.45 80.05
N MET A 525 17.98 -9.89 79.75
CA MET A 525 18.91 -10.50 80.76
C MET A 525 19.31 -9.51 81.83
N LEU A 526 19.57 -8.24 81.47
CA LEU A 526 19.85 -7.19 82.49
C LEU A 526 18.63 -6.95 83.37
N ILE A 527 17.42 -6.94 82.85
CA ILE A 527 16.18 -6.79 83.57
C ILE A 527 16.03 -8.01 84.54
N ILE A 528 16.24 -9.23 84.03
CA ILE A 528 16.17 -10.45 84.86
C ILE A 528 17.23 -10.41 85.92
N LEU A 529 18.46 -10.01 85.65
CA LEU A 529 19.53 -9.88 86.60
C LEU A 529 19.22 -8.81 87.66
N THR A 530 18.66 -7.69 87.33
CA THR A 530 18.26 -6.62 88.24
C THR A 530 17.07 -7.05 89.09
N VAL A 531 16.09 -7.74 88.50
CA VAL A 531 14.98 -8.34 89.30
C VAL A 531 15.50 -9.43 90.22
N ALA A 532 16.36 -10.31 89.72
CA ALA A 532 16.94 -11.38 90.57
C ALA A 532 17.85 -10.84 91.69
N SER A 533 18.60 -9.75 91.44
CA SER A 533 19.41 -9.08 92.45
C SER A 533 18.55 -8.35 93.51
N ASN A 534 17.40 -7.84 93.11
CA ASN A 534 16.44 -7.24 94.05
C ASN A 534 15.64 -8.27 94.83
N LEU A 535 15.41 -9.47 94.29
CA LEU A 535 14.78 -10.61 94.98
C LEU A 535 15.68 -11.18 96.05
N LYS A 536 17.00 -11.03 95.98
CA LYS A 536 17.97 -11.43 97.05
C LYS A 536 17.97 -10.47 98.27
N LYS A 537 17.23 -9.37 98.27
CA LYS A 537 17.01 -8.45 99.34
C LYS A 537 15.57 -8.61 99.85
N PRO A 538 15.30 -9.37 100.98
CA PRO A 538 13.95 -9.83 101.36
C PRO A 538 12.96 -8.75 101.78
N ASN A 539 13.31 -7.46 101.76
CA ASN A 539 12.44 -6.43 102.37
C ASN A 539 11.93 -5.32 101.40
N ARG A 540 12.04 -5.51 100.06
CA ARG A 540 11.51 -4.45 99.14
C ARG A 540 10.43 -4.93 98.16
N LEU A 541 10.18 -6.20 97.99
CA LEU A 541 9.21 -6.69 97.02
C LEU A 541 7.77 -6.75 97.48
N THR A 542 7.61 -6.84 98.82
CA THR A 542 6.28 -6.87 99.43
C THR A 542 5.52 -5.55 99.35
N HIS A 543 6.24 -4.44 99.04
CA HIS A 543 5.56 -3.13 98.89
C HIS A 543 5.15 -2.81 97.47
N LEU A 544 5.63 -3.54 96.39
CA LEU A 544 5.33 -3.23 95.03
C LEU A 544 4.28 -4.17 94.45
N CYS A 545 4.11 -5.36 94.95
CA CYS A 545 3.21 -6.33 94.31
C CYS A 545 1.86 -6.52 95.01
N CYS A 546 1.73 -5.99 96.24
CA CYS A 546 0.44 -6.04 96.92
C CYS A 546 0.17 -4.69 97.59
N PRO A 547 -0.54 -3.80 96.94
CA PRO A 547 -1.06 -2.62 97.62
C PRO A 547 -1.99 -3.10 98.72
N HIS A 548 -1.77 -2.58 99.98
CA HIS A 548 -2.62 -2.85 101.14
C HIS A 548 -4.05 -2.44 100.77
N VAL A 549 -4.89 -3.44 100.57
CA VAL A 549 -6.33 -3.18 100.35
C VAL A 549 -6.87 -2.79 101.71
N PRO A 550 -7.42 -1.59 101.88
CA PRO A 550 -8.05 -1.19 103.10
C PRO A 550 -9.19 -2.15 103.48
N ASN A 551 -9.26 -2.55 104.73
CA ASN A 551 -10.32 -3.41 105.20
C ASN A 551 -11.68 -2.74 104.97
N PRO A 552 -12.62 -3.33 104.23
CA PRO A 552 -13.91 -2.74 103.98
C PRO A 552 -14.74 -2.50 105.22
N ALA A 553 -14.44 -3.12 106.36
CA ALA A 553 -15.12 -2.94 107.60
C ALA A 553 -14.77 -1.62 108.38
N GLU A 554 -13.68 -0.91 107.92
CA GLU A 554 -13.27 0.37 108.50
C GLU A 554 -13.60 1.57 107.56
N SER A 555 -14.28 1.34 106.48
CA SER A 555 -14.69 2.41 105.58
C SER A 555 -16.01 3.04 106.04
N SER A 556 -16.10 4.34 105.94
CA SER A 556 -17.29 5.12 106.32
C SER A 556 -18.56 4.75 105.55
N ILE A 557 -18.48 3.81 104.60
CA ILE A 557 -19.62 3.26 103.85
C ILE A 557 -20.28 2.12 104.66
N ALA A 558 -19.59 1.46 105.57
CA ALA A 558 -20.16 0.43 106.49
C ALA A 558 -21.06 0.97 107.61
N SER A 559 -21.10 2.30 107.77
CA SER A 559 -21.92 2.97 108.81
C SER A 559 -23.19 3.62 108.24
N TRP A 560 -23.54 3.32 107.04
CA TRP A 560 -24.81 3.78 106.42
C TRP A 560 -25.91 2.75 106.79
N HIS A 561 -26.57 2.99 107.91
CA HIS A 561 -27.85 2.39 108.25
C HIS A 561 -28.92 3.06 107.44
N GLY A 562 -29.64 2.27 106.73
CA GLY A 562 -30.78 2.75 105.94
C GLY A 562 -31.89 3.21 106.83
N ASP A 563 -32.41 4.32 106.51
CA ASP A 563 -33.78 4.68 106.91
C ASP A 563 -34.58 5.01 105.64
N ASN A 564 -35.60 4.21 105.55
CA ASN A 564 -36.83 4.37 104.79
C ASN A 564 -37.05 5.70 104.04
N LEU A 565 -37.33 5.59 102.82
CA LEU A 565 -38.51 6.24 102.27
C LEU A 565 -39.03 5.48 101.06
N LYS A 566 -40.23 4.87 101.33
CA LYS A 566 -41.17 4.59 100.22
C LYS A 566 -41.62 5.88 99.62
N ASP A 567 -41.63 5.96 98.28
CA ASP A 567 -42.79 6.48 97.57
C ASP A 567 -42.52 6.30 96.04
N LYS A 568 -43.36 5.44 95.57
CA LYS A 568 -44.30 5.60 94.44
C LYS A 568 -43.89 6.52 93.29
N LEU A 569 -43.86 5.94 92.10
CA LEU A 569 -44.84 6.23 91.01
C LEU A 569 -44.56 5.38 89.82
N ASN A 570 -45.39 4.39 89.56
CA ASN A 570 -46.38 4.20 88.53
C ASN A 570 -45.92 4.35 87.05
N LEU A 571 -46.09 3.22 86.41
CA LEU A 571 -46.97 2.88 85.29
C LEU A 571 -46.56 3.40 83.90
N LYS A 572 -46.42 2.52 82.96
CA LYS A 572 -47.39 1.80 82.11
C LYS A 572 -46.66 0.78 81.30
N GLU A 573 -46.95 -0.47 81.40
CA GLU A 573 -47.81 -1.26 80.55
C GLU A 573 -47.76 -0.90 79.09
N PHE A 574 -47.21 -1.79 78.24
CA PHE A 574 -47.93 -2.45 77.17
C PHE A 574 -47.29 -3.80 76.85
N ASP A 575 -48.11 -4.73 77.06
CA ASP A 575 -48.31 -6.09 76.68
C ASP A 575 -47.93 -6.32 75.21
N ASP A 576 -47.34 -7.33 74.79
CA ASP A 576 -47.83 -8.61 74.35
C ASP A 576 -46.72 -9.46 73.74
N SER A 577 -46.65 -10.53 74.30
CA SER A 577 -46.70 -11.90 73.79
C SER A 577 -45.52 -12.46 72.95
N VAL A 578 -45.10 -13.52 73.53
CA VAL A 578 -44.96 -14.86 72.98
C VAL A 578 -43.56 -15.30 72.50
N ASN A 579 -43.01 -16.18 73.34
CA ASN A 579 -42.27 -17.40 73.00
C ASN A 579 -41.03 -17.23 72.09
N THR A 580 -39.91 -17.78 72.48
CA THR A 580 -39.50 -19.07 73.00
C THR A 580 -38.02 -19.01 73.31
N GLU A 581 -37.66 -19.80 74.28
CA GLU A 581 -36.33 -20.25 74.58
C GLU A 581 -35.35 -20.37 73.45
N GLU A 582 -34.11 -19.88 73.66
CA GLU A 582 -32.95 -20.78 73.56
C GLU A 582 -31.72 -20.09 74.15
N ASP A 583 -31.06 -20.85 74.97
CA ASP A 583 -29.79 -20.61 75.63
C ASP A 583 -28.76 -19.99 74.71
N GLN A 584 -28.28 -18.82 75.00
CA GLN A 584 -27.02 -18.32 74.43
C GLN A 584 -25.92 -18.54 75.48
N ILE A 585 -25.25 -19.68 75.29
CA ILE A 585 -23.94 -19.97 75.82
C ILE A 585 -22.97 -18.90 75.26
N LEU A 586 -22.36 -18.18 76.21
CA LEU A 586 -21.22 -17.30 75.95
C LEU A 586 -20.10 -18.11 75.29
N LYS A 587 -19.87 -17.86 74.00
CA LYS A 587 -18.71 -18.40 73.29
C LYS A 587 -17.45 -17.71 73.82
N PRO A 588 -16.38 -18.47 74.07
CA PRO A 588 -15.08 -17.91 74.44
C PRO A 588 -14.46 -17.14 73.27
N CYS A 589 -13.72 -16.09 73.60
CA CYS A 589 -12.92 -15.31 72.56
C CYS A 589 -11.99 -16.22 71.80
N PRO A 590 -11.95 -16.09 70.47
CA PRO A 590 -11.06 -16.90 69.60
C PRO A 590 -9.59 -16.62 69.91
N ALA A 591 -8.78 -17.66 69.81
CA ALA A 591 -7.33 -17.60 69.99
C ALA A 591 -6.70 -16.73 68.84
N PRO A 592 -5.50 -16.18 69.07
CA PRO A 592 -4.84 -15.30 68.06
C PRO A 592 -4.61 -15.93 66.67
N THR A 593 -4.61 -17.25 66.57
CA THR A 593 -4.49 -18.00 65.34
C THR A 593 -5.74 -17.87 64.39
N ASP A 594 -6.94 -17.83 65.02
CA ASP A 594 -8.20 -17.72 64.26
C ASP A 594 -8.39 -16.34 63.64
N LEU A 595 -7.73 -15.30 64.17
CA LEU A 595 -7.76 -13.95 63.61
C LEU A 595 -6.88 -13.83 62.35
N ILE A 596 -5.79 -14.59 62.28
CA ILE A 596 -4.90 -14.58 61.12
C ILE A 596 -5.56 -15.29 59.93
N ASP A 597 -6.18 -16.44 60.16
CA ASP A 597 -6.88 -17.18 59.11
C ASP A 597 -8.10 -16.40 58.58
N LYS A 598 -8.84 -15.68 59.44
CA LYS A 598 -9.92 -14.81 58.99
C LYS A 598 -9.44 -13.59 58.21
N LEU A 599 -8.27 -13.06 58.57
CA LEU A 599 -7.66 -11.95 57.84
C LEU A 599 -7.18 -12.40 56.45
N VAL A 600 -6.62 -13.61 56.32
CA VAL A 600 -6.17 -14.17 55.04
C VAL A 600 -7.36 -14.48 54.12
N VAL A 601 -8.43 -15.07 54.67
CA VAL A 601 -9.66 -15.35 53.93
C VAL A 601 -10.35 -14.07 53.45
N ASN A 602 -10.36 -13.01 54.26
CA ASN A 602 -10.90 -11.72 53.85
C ASN A 602 -10.05 -11.03 52.77
N PHE A 603 -8.74 -11.30 52.72
CA PHE A 603 -7.86 -10.74 51.70
C PHE A 603 -8.03 -11.47 50.39
N GLU A 604 -8.24 -12.78 50.37
CA GLU A 604 -8.54 -13.54 49.14
C GLU A 604 -9.91 -13.13 48.55
N ASN A 605 -10.94 -12.98 49.39
CA ASN A 605 -12.25 -12.50 48.94
C ASN A 605 -12.20 -11.06 48.40
N PHE A 606 -11.33 -10.21 48.98
CA PHE A 606 -11.16 -8.84 48.47
C PHE A 606 -10.49 -8.81 47.11
N LEU A 607 -9.53 -9.69 46.84
CA LEU A 607 -8.89 -9.82 45.55
C LEU A 607 -9.81 -10.45 44.47
N GLU A 608 -10.69 -11.37 44.88
CA GLU A 608 -11.70 -11.96 44.01
C GLU A 608 -12.81 -10.94 43.65
N GLU A 609 -13.23 -10.10 44.59
CA GLU A 609 -14.18 -9.00 44.31
C GLU A 609 -13.60 -7.95 43.36
N ILE A 610 -12.31 -7.61 43.45
CA ILE A 610 -11.67 -6.68 42.51
C ILE A 610 -11.56 -7.29 41.12
N SER A 611 -11.32 -8.59 41.02
CA SER A 611 -11.25 -9.25 39.70
C SER A 611 -12.62 -9.43 39.01
N THR A 612 -13.69 -9.51 39.82
CA THR A 612 -15.06 -9.62 39.28
C THR A 612 -15.69 -8.28 38.98
N GLU A 613 -15.28 -7.19 39.63
CA GLU A 613 -15.78 -5.84 39.31
C GLU A 613 -15.23 -5.28 37.97
N GLU A 614 -14.00 -5.62 37.61
CA GLU A 614 -13.48 -5.22 36.26
C GLU A 614 -14.14 -5.98 35.10
N ALA A 615 -14.66 -7.18 35.33
CA ALA A 615 -15.41 -7.94 34.33
C ALA A 615 -16.90 -7.53 34.21
N GLY A 616 -17.43 -6.81 35.21
CA GLY A 616 -18.87 -6.47 35.33
C GLY A 616 -19.26 -5.05 34.84
N LYS A 617 -18.32 -4.18 34.50
CA LYS A 617 -18.63 -2.76 34.11
C LYS A 617 -18.85 -2.50 32.64
N SER A 618 -19.10 -3.51 31.84
CA SER A 618 -19.37 -3.31 30.40
C SER A 618 -20.83 -3.60 29.99
N GLN A 619 -21.79 -3.56 30.89
CA GLN A 619 -23.20 -3.60 30.47
C GLN A 619 -24.11 -3.02 31.52
N LYS A 620 -24.49 -1.77 31.39
CA LYS A 620 -25.83 -1.23 31.67
C LYS A 620 -25.82 0.29 31.54
N THR A 621 -26.30 0.76 30.45
CA THR A 621 -26.99 2.04 30.37
C THR A 621 -28.03 1.93 29.27
N PHE A 622 -29.26 1.99 29.69
CA PHE A 622 -30.32 2.73 29.04
C PHE A 622 -31.56 2.59 29.93
N LEU A 623 -31.95 3.69 30.54
CA LEU A 623 -33.35 4.18 30.58
C LEU A 623 -33.46 5.40 31.51
N GLY A 624 -33.74 6.53 30.90
CA GLY A 624 -34.82 7.41 31.26
C GLY A 624 -34.66 8.36 32.46
N GLY A 625 -34.87 9.67 32.19
CA GLY A 625 -35.45 10.58 33.15
C GLY A 625 -34.74 11.92 33.27
N GLU A 626 -35.36 12.91 32.69
CA GLU A 626 -35.13 14.36 32.78
C GLU A 626 -34.86 14.87 34.20
N THR A 627 -34.01 15.86 34.36
CA THR A 627 -34.36 17.23 34.81
C THR A 627 -33.11 18.11 34.90
N ASN A 628 -33.33 19.36 34.54
CA ASN A 628 -32.47 20.53 34.53
C ASN A 628 -31.70 20.80 35.82
N GLU A 629 -30.45 21.36 35.71
CA GLU A 629 -30.17 22.70 36.25
C GLU A 629 -28.74 23.17 35.91
N TYR A 630 -28.65 24.45 35.61
CA TYR A 630 -27.51 25.26 35.29
C TYR A 630 -26.40 25.24 36.36
N VAL A 631 -25.13 25.47 35.98
CA VAL A 631 -24.27 26.58 36.45
C VAL A 631 -22.89 26.58 35.75
N THR A 632 -22.69 27.62 34.96
CA THR A 632 -21.48 28.44 34.66
C THR A 632 -20.06 27.86 34.55
N SER A 633 -19.48 28.22 33.39
CA SER A 633 -18.06 28.36 33.07
C SER A 633 -17.28 29.29 34.02
N PRO A 634 -15.91 29.31 33.98
CA PRO A 634 -15.27 30.17 32.99
C PRO A 634 -13.89 29.76 32.42
N ASN A 635 -13.62 30.34 31.25
CA ASN A 635 -12.39 30.93 30.71
C ASN A 635 -11.48 30.14 29.78
N ARG A 636 -11.58 30.62 28.55
CA ARG A 636 -10.61 30.60 27.43
C ARG A 636 -9.40 31.53 27.72
N PRO A 637 -8.30 31.44 26.92
CA PRO A 637 -8.20 32.18 25.65
C PRO A 637 -7.61 31.27 24.52
N GLY A 638 -7.89 31.37 23.26
CA GLY A 638 -8.11 32.47 22.34
C GLY A 638 -7.01 32.52 21.31
N CYS A 639 -7.25 32.09 20.06
CA CYS A 639 -6.57 32.62 18.86
C CYS A 639 -7.50 32.52 17.67
N ALA A 640 -7.52 33.60 16.94
CA ALA A 640 -8.49 34.07 15.99
C ALA A 640 -8.42 33.45 14.59
N PRO A 641 -9.44 33.68 13.74
CA PRO A 641 -9.59 33.09 12.40
C PRO A 641 -8.96 33.98 11.31
N TRP A 642 -8.63 33.38 10.17
CA TRP A 642 -8.24 34.10 8.97
C TRP A 642 -9.44 34.28 8.05
N GLU A 643 -9.60 35.54 7.67
CA GLU A 643 -10.69 36.09 6.87
C GLU A 643 -10.63 35.66 5.41
N SER A 644 -11.83 35.50 4.87
CA SER A 644 -12.17 35.44 3.45
C SER A 644 -11.90 36.79 2.76
N PHE A 645 -11.26 36.76 1.59
CA PHE A 645 -11.27 37.87 0.65
C PHE A 645 -12.30 37.62 -0.43
N GLU A 646 -13.35 38.38 -0.40
CA GLU A 646 -14.22 38.68 -1.53
C GLU A 646 -13.59 39.80 -2.37
N GLY A 647 -13.61 39.67 -3.69
CA GLY A 647 -13.29 40.72 -4.64
C GLY A 647 -14.22 40.64 -5.86
N PRO A 648 -14.49 41.71 -6.58
CA PRO A 648 -15.84 42.06 -6.94
C PRO A 648 -16.30 41.58 -8.31
N GLN A 649 -17.59 41.38 -8.43
CA GLN A 649 -18.39 41.21 -9.63
C GLN A 649 -18.34 42.47 -10.50
N THR A 650 -18.15 42.32 -11.81
CA THR A 650 -18.67 43.23 -12.81
C THR A 650 -19.42 42.44 -13.86
N SER A 651 -20.70 42.66 -13.82
CA SER A 651 -21.68 42.30 -14.84
C SER A 651 -21.47 43.12 -16.12
N THR A 652 -21.52 42.52 -17.29
CA THR A 652 -22.03 43.14 -18.49
C THR A 652 -22.78 42.14 -19.32
N GLU A 653 -23.95 42.59 -19.69
CA GLU A 653 -25.05 41.93 -20.35
C GLU A 653 -24.79 41.58 -21.81
N ILE A 654 -25.55 40.59 -22.24
CA ILE A 654 -25.81 40.04 -23.56
C ILE A 654 -26.43 41.09 -24.49
N PRO A 655 -26.33 40.98 -25.85
CA PRO A 655 -27.54 40.52 -26.51
C PRO A 655 -27.33 39.45 -27.59
N SER A 656 -28.29 38.55 -27.51
CA SER A 656 -28.68 37.56 -28.51
C SER A 656 -28.99 38.16 -29.87
N ARG A 657 -28.55 37.52 -30.95
CA ARG A 657 -29.24 37.54 -32.22
C ARG A 657 -29.23 36.15 -32.85
N LYS A 658 -30.40 35.65 -33.07
CA LYS A 658 -30.74 34.49 -33.86
C LYS A 658 -30.87 34.86 -35.36
N PRO A 659 -30.93 33.86 -36.22
CA PRO A 659 -30.34 33.82 -37.54
C PRO A 659 -31.32 33.96 -38.68
N GLN A 660 -30.84 34.04 -39.86
CA GLN A 660 -31.65 33.77 -41.06
C GLN A 660 -30.90 32.84 -42.00
N ASP A 661 -31.71 31.91 -42.50
CA ASP A 661 -31.52 30.96 -43.56
C ASP A 661 -30.82 31.53 -44.79
N THR A 662 -29.92 30.74 -45.35
CA THR A 662 -29.84 30.55 -46.80
C THR A 662 -29.41 29.12 -47.08
N THR A 663 -30.33 28.45 -47.69
CA THR A 663 -30.33 27.14 -48.27
C THR A 663 -29.40 27.04 -49.47
N GLU A 664 -28.98 25.79 -49.68
CA GLU A 664 -28.82 25.09 -50.92
C GLU A 664 -27.43 25.03 -51.59
N ILE A 665 -27.20 23.78 -51.98
CA ILE A 665 -26.42 23.25 -53.10
C ILE A 665 -24.98 22.86 -52.76
N CYS A 666 -24.84 21.58 -52.44
CA CYS A 666 -23.91 20.59 -53.01
C CYS A 666 -23.81 19.35 -52.10
N SER A 667 -24.78 18.48 -52.24
CA SER A 667 -24.71 17.10 -51.76
C SER A 667 -25.34 16.17 -52.77
N GLU A 668 -24.66 15.93 -53.86
CA GLU A 668 -24.95 14.82 -54.76
C GLU A 668 -23.74 14.63 -55.70
N ALA A 669 -22.74 13.88 -55.26
CA ALA A 669 -21.74 13.29 -56.16
C ALA A 669 -20.67 12.44 -55.44
N VAL A 670 -21.01 11.64 -54.42
CA VAL A 670 -20.04 10.64 -53.90
C VAL A 670 -20.71 9.31 -53.53
N GLU A 671 -21.92 9.02 -53.95
CA GLU A 671 -22.59 7.76 -53.62
C GLU A 671 -22.89 6.84 -54.80
N GLN A 672 -22.06 6.91 -55.86
CA GLN A 672 -22.16 5.97 -56.99
C GLN A 672 -20.80 5.52 -57.50
N LEU A 673 -20.03 4.81 -56.71
CA LEU A 673 -18.84 4.11 -57.23
C LEU A 673 -18.48 2.83 -56.45
N TYR A 674 -19.48 2.14 -55.93
CA TYR A 674 -19.28 0.78 -55.38
C TYR A 674 -20.42 -0.17 -55.68
N TYR A 675 -20.92 -0.24 -56.93
CA TYR A 675 -21.71 -1.37 -57.42
C TYR A 675 -21.56 -1.47 -58.92
N SER A 676 -20.56 -2.17 -59.41
CA SER A 676 -20.59 -2.95 -60.63
C SER A 676 -19.34 -3.83 -60.68
N ASP A 677 -19.50 -5.09 -60.48
CA ASP A 677 -19.21 -6.17 -61.37
C ASP A 677 -19.29 -7.52 -60.63
N GLN A 678 -20.28 -8.25 -60.93
CA GLN A 678 -20.20 -9.61 -61.48
C GLN A 678 -21.57 -10.22 -61.54
N SER A 679 -22.16 -10.08 -62.72
CA SER A 679 -23.18 -10.98 -63.19
C SER A 679 -22.53 -12.02 -64.08
N LEU A 680 -22.61 -13.28 -63.74
CA LEU A 680 -22.80 -14.38 -64.70
C LEU A 680 -22.91 -15.72 -63.93
N GLY A 681 -24.04 -16.40 -64.12
CA GLY A 681 -24.21 -17.82 -63.74
C GLY A 681 -25.51 -18.12 -63.04
N SER A 682 -26.59 -18.21 -63.81
CA SER A 682 -27.84 -18.84 -63.45
C SER A 682 -27.64 -20.26 -62.95
N ASN A 683 -28.33 -20.67 -61.87
CA ASN A 683 -29.30 -21.75 -61.94
C ASN A 683 -30.00 -21.92 -60.57
N HIS A 684 -31.32 -22.05 -60.66
CA HIS A 684 -32.28 -22.54 -59.73
C HIS A 684 -31.73 -23.45 -58.61
N VAL A 685 -32.17 -23.24 -57.37
CA VAL A 685 -32.96 -24.13 -56.57
C VAL A 685 -33.27 -23.48 -55.21
N SER A 686 -34.56 -23.39 -54.89
CA SER A 686 -35.26 -23.39 -53.61
C SER A 686 -34.69 -22.62 -52.42
N GLU A 687 -35.55 -21.76 -51.88
CA GLU A 687 -35.57 -21.17 -50.56
C GLU A 687 -35.22 -22.16 -49.44
N GLU A 688 -34.10 -21.98 -48.83
CA GLU A 688 -33.88 -22.27 -47.40
C GLU A 688 -33.06 -21.13 -46.81
N GLY A 689 -33.70 -20.39 -45.95
CA GLY A 689 -33.10 -19.29 -45.22
C GLY A 689 -31.84 -19.73 -44.47
N THR A 690 -30.76 -19.05 -44.70
CA THR A 690 -29.52 -19.22 -43.95
C THR A 690 -29.77 -18.96 -42.47
N PRO A 691 -29.58 -19.95 -41.58
CA PRO A 691 -29.75 -19.72 -40.12
C PRO A 691 -28.74 -18.71 -39.63
N ASN A 692 -29.21 -17.77 -38.83
CA ASN A 692 -28.40 -16.85 -38.10
C ASN A 692 -27.24 -17.58 -37.38
N PRO A 693 -25.97 -17.23 -37.59
CA PRO A 693 -24.83 -17.93 -36.97
C PRO A 693 -24.91 -17.99 -35.44
N TYR A 694 -25.62 -17.05 -34.82
CA TYR A 694 -25.87 -17.10 -33.38
C TYR A 694 -26.85 -18.19 -32.95
N LEU A 695 -27.81 -18.57 -33.79
CA LEU A 695 -28.73 -19.67 -33.52
C LEU A 695 -28.02 -21.02 -33.64
N LYS A 696 -27.09 -21.14 -34.59
CA LYS A 696 -26.31 -22.35 -34.77
C LYS A 696 -25.41 -22.67 -33.59
N ASN A 697 -24.78 -21.60 -32.99
CA ASN A 697 -23.97 -21.73 -31.79
C ASN A 697 -24.81 -22.04 -30.54
N SER A 698 -26.05 -21.51 -30.45
CA SER A 698 -26.95 -21.82 -29.33
C SER A 698 -27.48 -23.24 -29.39
N VAL A 699 -27.72 -23.78 -30.59
CA VAL A 699 -28.16 -25.16 -30.78
C VAL A 699 -27.02 -26.14 -30.45
N THR A 700 -25.80 -25.84 -30.89
CA THR A 700 -24.61 -26.65 -30.57
C THR A 700 -24.33 -26.67 -29.06
N THR A 701 -24.53 -25.54 -28.38
CA THR A 701 -24.35 -25.46 -26.92
C THR A 701 -25.44 -26.29 -26.18
N ARG A 702 -26.67 -26.32 -26.72
CA ARG A 702 -27.74 -27.12 -26.14
C ARG A 702 -27.50 -28.63 -26.36
N GLU A 703 -27.02 -29.04 -27.50
CA GLU A 703 -26.68 -30.44 -27.78
C GLU A 703 -25.52 -30.90 -26.88
N PHE A 704 -24.52 -30.04 -26.61
CA PHE A 704 -23.43 -30.33 -25.69
C PHE A 704 -23.91 -30.50 -24.23
N LEU A 705 -24.89 -29.70 -23.79
CA LEU A 705 -25.47 -29.81 -22.44
C LEU A 705 -26.42 -31.01 -22.26
N VAL A 706 -26.99 -31.51 -23.36
CA VAL A 706 -27.88 -32.70 -23.33
C VAL A 706 -27.11 -34.02 -23.40
N HIS A 707 -25.89 -34.00 -23.97
CA HIS A 707 -25.05 -35.21 -24.03
C HIS A 707 -24.20 -35.45 -22.77
N GLU A 708 -24.21 -34.54 -21.79
CA GLU A 708 -23.55 -34.76 -20.50
C GLU A 708 -24.45 -35.46 -19.46
N LYS A 709 -25.53 -36.15 -19.93
CA LYS A 709 -26.28 -37.10 -19.11
C LYS A 709 -25.79 -38.51 -19.40
N VAL A 710 -25.12 -39.05 -18.38
CA VAL A 710 -24.88 -40.50 -18.08
C VAL A 710 -23.77 -41.15 -18.89
N PRO A 711 -22.69 -41.53 -18.28
CA PRO A 711 -21.97 -42.72 -18.67
C PRO A 711 -22.66 -43.88 -17.98
N GLU A 712 -23.49 -44.62 -18.70
CA GLU A 712 -23.79 -46.02 -18.39
C GLU A 712 -22.50 -46.81 -18.47
N GLN A 713 -22.32 -47.58 -17.42
CA GLN A 713 -21.34 -48.64 -17.28
C GLN A 713 -21.25 -49.50 -18.55
N ILE A 714 -20.12 -49.53 -19.16
CA ILE A 714 -19.73 -50.68 -19.99
C ILE A 714 -18.84 -51.54 -19.10
N LYS A 715 -19.47 -52.65 -18.71
CA LYS A 715 -18.78 -53.83 -18.27
C LYS A 715 -18.08 -54.47 -19.47
N GLU A 716 -16.90 -55.00 -19.14
CA GLU A 716 -16.27 -56.21 -19.68
C GLU A 716 -15.54 -56.14 -21.01
N GLU A 717 -14.42 -56.64 -20.81
CA GLU A 717 -13.64 -57.74 -21.38
C GLU A 717 -12.59 -57.35 -22.41
N PHE A 718 -11.44 -57.39 -22.01
CA PHE A 718 -10.28 -58.24 -22.27
C PHE A 718 -9.02 -57.56 -21.71
#